data_8808b67a29d5be291b5fbd5a8bf5bbd2
#
_entry.id   8808b67a29d5be291b5fbd5a8bf5bbd2
#
_cell.length_a   1.000
_cell.length_b   1.000
_cell.length_c   1.000
_cell.angle_alpha   90.00
_cell.angle_beta   90.00
_cell.angle_gamma   90.00
#
_symmetry.space_group_name_H-M   'P 1'
#
loop_
_entity.id
_entity.type
_entity.pdbx_description
1 polymer ?
#
loop_
_entity_poly.entity_id
_entity_poly.type
_entity_poly.pdbx_seq_one_letter_code
_entity_poly.pdbx_strand_id
1 'polypeptide(L)'
;MDKLIRWVLKNPFLTLTLTAFLILLGVITVYRTPLDAVPDISDTQVIIEARWEGQDPTTIEDQITYPIVSAMLSAPRTKAVRGFSMPNKSLIYVIFEDGTDIYWARSRVLEYLSGINLPEGVSLRLGPDATALGWVFMYALVDTSGKYDLSFLRTFNDFYLRYKILSADGISDVASVGGYLKEYQIDIDPYKLRAYGLTLNDVIKAVKGSNMQSGGRVIEVSERYYMVRGLGYIKSPEDLEKAVIKTDPESGASIKLGDVAIVQVGSALQEGAADLDGKGEVVGGIVIMRNGENALRVIDNVKRVLSETSLPEGVKFVITYDRSELIKEAVSTLFKTLIKESITVLIVVAIFLFTIRGSLPIVVFLPIALIIPYIFMYAMRITTNIMSLGGMALSIGVMVDAGIVMVENAFKHMEKNPPKTFGEKFEIVYKAISEVAPSLFFSLAIITISFLPVFALTGEEGRLFKPLAFTKTLTMAVATVLSITLMPVLILLILPNRVRSEEQNPINVILHKLYEPVFRISVKYPYVVIGVWLVMSVMAFFILRRIPSEFMPPLNEGSLLYMPSSVAGVPLDKGIEILRKQDSILKTFPEVERVFGKIGRADNPTDPASLSMIETTILLKPEKEWRKGMTIEKLIAEMNEKVQFPGWMNTWGMPIRIRVDMLSTGIRTPLGVKVLGNDPYKVESLAVEVERILSGLKETQTAFADRSAKMLYVDIIPKREKLAEYGLNVSDLMGIIGRVIGGMPLDYAVEGRERYPIRVRLARDFRDEVEDIRDLEFITPTGAVVSFGNVADIKISQAPSMIKSDNGFIASYVYVVPKGDIGMDEYVERAQRVLKENLKLPPGYSFVFSGQYENLKRAQQTMGIIIPLAIIIIFILLYMNFRSFFKSMLVILSVPFTLFGAFGLMYILGYKMSIASWVGVIALLGLAAELGVVMIMFLDLGLKEHPTDPLSGIYEGALRRLRPKVMTATTTFMSLIPIMFETEIGSSVMKRLAAPMIGGVFFAMILVLVVYPAIYKVIYGRGK
;
A
#
# COMPACT_ATOMS: atom_id res chain seq x y z
N MET A 1 36.79 -27.13 -1.71
CA MET A 1 35.54 -27.83 -1.41
C MET A 1 35.81 -29.20 -0.80
N ASP A 2 36.60 -30.04 -1.43
CA ASP A 2 36.92 -31.41 -0.93
C ASP A 2 37.46 -31.46 0.49
N LYS A 3 38.40 -30.54 0.83
CA LYS A 3 38.93 -30.44 2.20
C LYS A 3 37.84 -30.12 3.25
N LEU A 4 36.87 -29.28 2.89
CA LEU A 4 35.74 -28.90 3.75
C LEU A 4 34.79 -30.10 3.95
N ILE A 5 34.40 -30.79 2.89
CA ILE A 5 33.53 -31.97 2.95
C ILE A 5 34.17 -33.07 3.81
N ARG A 6 35.45 -33.32 3.59
CA ARG A 6 36.20 -34.30 4.40
C ARG A 6 36.31 -33.92 5.87
N TRP A 7 36.49 -32.61 6.15
CA TRP A 7 36.55 -32.11 7.53
C TRP A 7 35.18 -32.22 8.22
N VAL A 8 34.11 -31.86 7.54
CA VAL A 8 32.74 -31.96 8.06
C VAL A 8 32.36 -33.40 8.36
N LEU A 9 32.66 -34.34 7.45
CA LEU A 9 32.39 -35.75 7.62
C LEU A 9 33.23 -36.38 8.75
N LYS A 10 34.45 -35.86 9.00
CA LYS A 10 35.29 -36.27 10.14
C LYS A 10 34.79 -35.74 11.48
N ASN A 11 34.05 -34.61 11.49
CA ASN A 11 33.58 -33.96 12.69
C ASN A 11 32.04 -33.83 12.71
N PRO A 12 31.28 -34.95 12.59
CA PRO A 12 29.83 -34.91 12.48
C PRO A 12 29.15 -34.32 13.72
N PHE A 13 29.71 -34.61 14.91
CA PHE A 13 29.18 -34.08 16.17
C PHE A 13 29.26 -32.54 16.22
N LEU A 14 30.39 -31.95 15.84
CA LEU A 14 30.57 -30.50 15.81
C LEU A 14 29.60 -29.84 14.81
N THR A 15 29.44 -30.44 13.62
CA THR A 15 28.50 -29.93 12.59
C THR A 15 27.05 -29.95 13.08
N LEU A 16 26.63 -31.06 13.72
CA LEU A 16 25.29 -31.19 14.29
C LEU A 16 25.07 -30.23 15.45
N THR A 17 26.06 -30.06 16.36
CA THR A 17 25.96 -29.10 17.47
C THR A 17 25.83 -27.65 16.98
N LEU A 18 26.64 -27.26 15.98
CA LEU A 18 26.56 -25.94 15.39
C LEU A 18 25.21 -25.72 14.70
N THR A 19 24.72 -26.72 13.96
CA THR A 19 23.41 -26.68 13.32
C THR A 19 22.30 -26.58 14.37
N ALA A 20 22.34 -27.34 15.44
CA ALA A 20 21.37 -27.27 16.54
C ALA A 20 21.35 -25.86 17.19
N PHE A 21 22.54 -25.28 17.38
CA PHE A 21 22.65 -23.91 17.89
C PHE A 21 22.01 -22.89 16.93
N LEU A 22 22.27 -23.02 15.62
CA LEU A 22 21.63 -22.15 14.60
C LEU A 22 20.11 -22.35 14.53
N ILE A 23 19.62 -23.57 14.71
CA ILE A 23 18.18 -23.85 14.80
C ILE A 23 17.59 -23.14 16.02
N LEU A 24 18.22 -23.23 17.18
CA LEU A 24 17.74 -22.57 18.39
C LEU A 24 17.66 -21.05 18.21
N LEU A 25 18.72 -20.44 17.66
CA LEU A 25 18.72 -19.02 17.33
C LEU A 25 17.64 -18.69 16.30
N GLY A 26 17.50 -19.51 15.27
CA GLY A 26 16.48 -19.33 14.22
C GLY A 26 15.06 -19.38 14.80
N VAL A 27 14.75 -20.34 15.67
CA VAL A 27 13.45 -20.42 16.35
C VAL A 27 13.18 -19.18 17.21
N ILE A 28 14.17 -18.73 17.98
CA ILE A 28 14.04 -17.51 18.78
C ILE A 28 13.73 -16.29 17.86
N THR A 29 14.42 -16.19 16.72
CA THR A 29 14.21 -15.08 15.79
C THR A 29 12.89 -15.17 15.04
N VAL A 30 12.36 -16.36 14.74
CA VAL A 30 11.00 -16.53 14.21
C VAL A 30 9.96 -15.84 15.11
N TYR A 31 10.03 -16.07 16.42
CA TYR A 31 9.10 -15.45 17.38
C TYR A 31 9.35 -13.95 17.60
N ARG A 32 10.57 -13.46 17.36
CA ARG A 32 10.93 -12.04 17.55
C ARG A 32 10.79 -11.20 16.29
N THR A 33 10.74 -11.83 15.12
CA THR A 33 10.55 -11.09 13.86
C THR A 33 9.14 -10.51 13.78
N PRO A 34 8.99 -9.19 13.56
CA PRO A 34 7.69 -8.57 13.49
C PRO A 34 6.85 -9.13 12.35
N LEU A 35 5.54 -9.29 12.59
CA LEU A 35 4.57 -9.76 11.61
C LEU A 35 3.88 -8.56 10.95
N ASP A 36 3.70 -8.60 9.64
CA ASP A 36 2.89 -7.65 8.88
C ASP A 36 2.16 -8.38 7.74
N ALA A 37 1.10 -7.77 7.19
CA ALA A 37 0.42 -8.34 6.01
C ALA A 37 1.26 -8.11 4.75
N VAL A 38 1.62 -6.86 4.50
CA VAL A 38 2.44 -6.42 3.36
C VAL A 38 3.55 -5.49 3.86
N PRO A 39 4.70 -5.41 3.18
CA PRO A 39 5.70 -4.41 3.51
C PRO A 39 5.15 -2.99 3.31
N ASP A 40 5.73 -1.99 3.98
CA ASP A 40 5.33 -0.60 3.75
C ASP A 40 5.77 -0.16 2.34
N ILE A 41 4.76 -0.01 1.47
CA ILE A 41 4.93 0.40 0.08
C ILE A 41 4.79 1.91 -0.14
N SER A 42 4.54 2.68 0.94
CA SER A 42 4.32 4.12 0.87
C SER A 42 5.60 4.90 0.56
N ASP A 43 5.47 5.99 -0.19
CA ASP A 43 6.55 6.96 -0.32
C ASP A 43 6.80 7.68 1.01
N THR A 44 8.05 8.06 1.29
CA THR A 44 8.35 8.97 2.40
C THR A 44 7.74 10.33 2.09
N GLN A 45 6.83 10.80 2.93
CA GLN A 45 6.15 12.07 2.75
C GLN A 45 6.06 12.87 4.04
N VAL A 46 6.08 14.19 3.90
CA VAL A 46 5.83 15.14 4.99
C VAL A 46 4.62 15.99 4.58
N ILE A 47 3.63 16.03 5.45
CA ILE A 47 2.42 16.81 5.21
C ILE A 47 2.53 18.10 6.00
N ILE A 48 2.30 19.24 5.34
CA ILE A 48 2.23 20.57 5.94
C ILE A 48 0.77 20.95 5.95
N GLU A 49 0.24 21.33 7.10
CA GLU A 49 -1.06 21.97 7.23
C GLU A 49 -0.85 23.43 7.58
N ALA A 50 -1.40 24.30 6.74
CA ALA A 50 -1.48 25.73 6.99
C ALA A 50 -2.95 26.12 7.17
N ARG A 51 -3.29 26.78 8.27
CA ARG A 51 -4.65 27.28 8.54
C ARG A 51 -4.66 28.78 8.53
N TRP A 52 -5.61 29.32 7.80
CA TRP A 52 -5.87 30.76 7.73
C TRP A 52 -7.39 30.97 7.67
N GLU A 53 -7.97 31.21 8.82
CA GLU A 53 -9.43 31.28 8.98
C GLU A 53 -10.04 32.43 8.14
N GLY A 54 -11.21 32.17 7.54
CA GLY A 54 -11.97 33.14 6.76
C GLY A 54 -11.51 33.33 5.32
N GLN A 55 -10.53 32.57 4.85
CA GLN A 55 -10.01 32.72 3.48
C GLN A 55 -10.58 31.68 2.52
N ASP A 56 -10.78 32.12 1.28
CA ASP A 56 -11.23 31.27 0.17
C ASP A 56 -10.06 30.47 -0.44
N PRO A 57 -10.35 29.38 -1.20
CA PRO A 57 -9.33 28.54 -1.80
C PRO A 57 -8.37 29.26 -2.75
N THR A 58 -8.83 30.31 -3.47
CA THR A 58 -7.98 31.06 -4.40
C THR A 58 -6.93 31.88 -3.62
N THR A 59 -7.38 32.58 -2.58
CA THR A 59 -6.48 33.32 -1.69
C THR A 59 -5.50 32.39 -0.98
N ILE A 60 -5.96 31.23 -0.53
CA ILE A 60 -5.11 30.19 0.09
C ILE A 60 -4.07 29.67 -0.92
N GLU A 61 -4.47 29.39 -2.18
CA GLU A 61 -3.55 28.95 -3.21
C GLU A 61 -2.45 29.98 -3.46
N ASP A 62 -2.87 31.22 -3.72
CA ASP A 62 -1.94 32.28 -4.13
C ASP A 62 -0.97 32.71 -3.01
N GLN A 63 -1.44 32.80 -1.76
CA GLN A 63 -0.66 33.38 -0.68
C GLN A 63 -0.05 32.36 0.27
N ILE A 64 -0.48 31.11 0.28
CA ILE A 64 0.01 30.07 1.18
C ILE A 64 0.52 28.86 0.40
N THR A 65 -0.35 28.22 -0.40
CA THR A 65 -0.02 26.96 -1.03
C THR A 65 1.11 27.13 -2.04
N TYR A 66 0.98 28.04 -2.98
CA TYR A 66 1.96 28.27 -4.04
C TYR A 66 3.34 28.68 -3.49
N PRO A 67 3.47 29.64 -2.53
CA PRO A 67 4.75 29.97 -1.91
C PRO A 67 5.41 28.78 -1.22
N ILE A 68 4.64 27.96 -0.47
CA ILE A 68 5.18 26.79 0.20
C ILE A 68 5.59 25.71 -0.81
N VAL A 69 4.73 25.41 -1.80
CA VAL A 69 5.03 24.44 -2.87
C VAL A 69 6.30 24.83 -3.61
N SER A 70 6.44 26.11 -3.98
CA SER A 70 7.62 26.62 -4.69
C SER A 70 8.91 26.46 -3.89
N ALA A 71 8.86 26.72 -2.59
CA ALA A 71 9.98 26.50 -1.69
C ALA A 71 10.32 25.00 -1.55
N MET A 72 9.30 24.15 -1.37
CA MET A 72 9.51 22.71 -1.19
C MET A 72 10.03 22.00 -2.43
N LEU A 73 9.72 22.49 -3.63
CA LEU A 73 10.28 21.95 -4.89
C LEU A 73 11.80 22.10 -4.97
N SER A 74 12.36 23.10 -4.31
CA SER A 74 13.83 23.30 -4.23
C SER A 74 14.50 22.49 -3.12
N ALA A 75 13.75 21.87 -2.24
CA ALA A 75 14.29 21.07 -1.16
C ALA A 75 14.96 19.79 -1.69
N PRO A 76 16.15 19.41 -1.19
CA PRO A 76 16.87 18.25 -1.69
C PRO A 76 16.09 16.96 -1.48
N ARG A 77 16.22 16.05 -2.44
CA ARG A 77 15.52 14.76 -2.50
C ARG A 77 13.97 14.86 -2.62
N THR A 78 13.45 16.03 -2.96
CA THR A 78 12.02 16.17 -3.26
C THR A 78 11.71 15.53 -4.61
N LYS A 79 10.75 14.58 -4.62
CA LYS A 79 10.27 13.90 -5.82
C LYS A 79 9.06 14.62 -6.43
N ALA A 80 8.13 15.07 -5.59
CA ALA A 80 6.93 15.81 -6.00
C ALA A 80 6.35 16.59 -4.82
N VAL A 81 5.67 17.69 -5.11
CA VAL A 81 4.93 18.48 -4.13
C VAL A 81 3.51 18.70 -4.62
N ARG A 82 2.51 18.34 -3.81
CA ARG A 82 1.09 18.54 -4.12
C ARG A 82 0.42 19.40 -3.09
N GLY A 83 -0.37 20.37 -3.56
CA GLY A 83 -1.15 21.27 -2.74
C GLY A 83 -2.66 21.02 -2.89
N PHE A 84 -3.38 21.21 -1.79
CA PHE A 84 -4.84 21.20 -1.73
C PHE A 84 -5.28 22.45 -0.97
N SER A 85 -5.70 23.46 -1.71
CA SER A 85 -6.22 24.71 -1.15
C SER A 85 -7.71 24.60 -0.97
N MET A 86 -8.14 24.66 0.28
CA MET A 86 -9.54 24.52 0.72
C MET A 86 -9.95 25.79 1.49
N PRO A 87 -11.24 26.04 1.73
CA PRO A 87 -11.64 27.11 2.63
C PRO A 87 -10.93 26.99 3.99
N ASN A 88 -10.32 28.07 4.44
CA ASN A 88 -9.63 28.20 5.72
C ASN A 88 -8.30 27.43 5.85
N LYS A 89 -7.88 26.60 4.88
CA LYS A 89 -6.68 25.77 5.06
C LYS A 89 -6.03 25.32 3.75
N SER A 90 -4.75 25.05 3.86
CA SER A 90 -3.97 24.36 2.84
C SER A 90 -3.37 23.08 3.39
N LEU A 91 -3.41 22.00 2.61
CA LEU A 91 -2.68 20.77 2.87
C LEU A 91 -1.64 20.59 1.77
N ILE A 92 -0.37 20.46 2.15
CA ILE A 92 0.72 20.32 1.20
C ILE A 92 1.49 19.03 1.50
N TYR A 93 1.55 18.16 0.50
CA TYR A 93 2.22 16.86 0.57
C TYR A 93 3.56 16.96 -0.13
N VAL A 94 4.63 16.93 0.63
CA VAL A 94 6.00 16.89 0.12
C VAL A 94 6.45 15.44 0.08
N ILE A 95 6.61 14.91 -1.12
CA ILE A 95 6.97 13.52 -1.38
C ILE A 95 8.45 13.46 -1.70
N PHE A 96 9.18 12.60 -1.01
CA PHE A 96 10.63 12.47 -1.13
C PHE A 96 11.03 11.24 -1.94
N GLU A 97 12.27 11.25 -2.42
CA GLU A 97 12.90 10.12 -3.09
C GLU A 97 13.01 8.90 -2.17
N ASP A 98 13.08 7.72 -2.77
CA ASP A 98 13.22 6.46 -2.06
C ASP A 98 14.44 6.44 -1.13
N GLY A 99 14.26 5.83 0.05
CA GLY A 99 15.31 5.71 1.06
C GLY A 99 15.58 6.99 1.83
N THR A 100 14.73 8.01 1.69
CA THR A 100 14.82 9.21 2.53
C THR A 100 14.23 8.92 3.90
N ASP A 101 15.01 9.21 4.96
CA ASP A 101 14.52 9.10 6.35
C ASP A 101 13.47 10.17 6.63
N ILE A 102 12.36 9.76 7.28
CA ILE A 102 11.22 10.67 7.53
C ILE A 102 11.58 11.81 8.48
N TYR A 103 12.43 11.58 9.48
CA TYR A 103 12.80 12.62 10.43
C TYR A 103 13.78 13.61 9.81
N TRP A 104 14.68 13.14 8.95
CA TRP A 104 15.51 14.02 8.12
C TRP A 104 14.63 14.87 7.19
N ALA A 105 13.66 14.26 6.52
CA ALA A 105 12.72 14.96 5.63
C ALA A 105 11.92 16.02 6.39
N ARG A 106 11.39 15.70 7.58
CA ARG A 106 10.68 16.65 8.45
C ARG A 106 11.57 17.83 8.86
N SER A 107 12.83 17.58 9.20
CA SER A 107 13.79 18.64 9.54
C SER A 107 14.07 19.56 8.35
N ARG A 108 14.21 19.02 7.14
CA ARG A 108 14.38 19.83 5.93
C ARG A 108 13.16 20.68 5.63
N VAL A 109 11.95 20.08 5.71
CA VAL A 109 10.70 20.83 5.53
C VAL A 109 10.62 22.00 6.51
N LEU A 110 10.90 21.79 7.81
CA LEU A 110 10.89 22.87 8.81
C LEU A 110 11.90 23.98 8.50
N GLU A 111 13.09 23.61 8.06
CA GLU A 111 14.13 24.57 7.66
C GLU A 111 13.65 25.45 6.49
N TYR A 112 13.09 24.84 5.43
CA TYR A 112 12.59 25.60 4.29
C TYR A 112 11.36 26.45 4.64
N LEU A 113 10.46 25.95 5.51
CA LEU A 113 9.30 26.71 5.99
C LEU A 113 9.72 27.97 6.76
N SER A 114 10.83 27.93 7.51
CA SER A 114 11.31 29.07 8.28
C SER A 114 11.75 30.26 7.43
N GLY A 115 12.05 30.04 6.16
CA GLY A 115 12.43 31.07 5.19
C GLY A 115 11.26 31.69 4.43
N ILE A 116 10.02 31.25 4.63
CA ILE A 116 8.86 31.73 3.89
C ILE A 116 8.11 32.79 4.70
N ASN A 117 7.89 33.95 4.07
CA ASN A 117 7.03 34.99 4.66
C ASN A 117 5.57 34.69 4.31
N LEU A 118 4.79 34.29 5.28
CA LEU A 118 3.36 34.07 5.16
C LEU A 118 2.56 35.23 5.74
N PRO A 119 1.28 35.43 5.32
CA PRO A 119 0.41 36.44 5.87
C PRO A 119 0.22 36.31 7.38
N GLU A 120 -0.06 37.42 8.04
CA GLU A 120 -0.35 37.42 9.47
C GLU A 120 -1.62 36.59 9.78
N GLY A 121 -1.60 35.86 10.88
CA GLY A 121 -2.69 34.98 11.30
C GLY A 121 -2.65 33.57 10.70
N VAL A 122 -1.70 33.24 9.84
CA VAL A 122 -1.47 31.88 9.35
C VAL A 122 -0.81 31.04 10.44
N SER A 123 -1.40 29.90 10.75
CA SER A 123 -0.79 28.89 11.62
C SER A 123 -0.29 27.69 10.81
N LEU A 124 0.95 27.26 11.08
CA LEU A 124 1.56 26.10 10.43
C LEU A 124 1.72 24.95 11.41
N ARG A 125 1.43 23.75 10.96
CA ARG A 125 1.83 22.52 11.66
C ARG A 125 2.25 21.43 10.66
N LEU A 126 3.17 20.57 11.08
CA LEU A 126 3.42 19.33 10.34
C LEU A 126 2.39 18.27 10.73
N GLY A 127 1.96 17.50 9.74
CA GLY A 127 1.15 16.30 9.95
C GLY A 127 1.89 15.25 10.78
N PRO A 128 1.21 14.14 11.14
CA PRO A 128 1.81 13.06 11.89
C PRO A 128 3.00 12.43 11.15
N ASP A 129 3.94 11.86 11.90
CA ASP A 129 5.07 11.09 11.37
C ASP A 129 4.63 9.67 10.96
N ALA A 130 3.71 9.61 10.01
CA ALA A 130 3.05 8.39 9.55
C ALA A 130 3.14 8.25 8.02
N THR A 131 3.03 7.02 7.54
CA THR A 131 2.93 6.70 6.11
C THR A 131 1.46 6.54 5.68
N ALA A 132 1.23 6.28 4.39
CA ALA A 132 -0.09 5.97 3.85
C ALA A 132 -0.71 4.70 4.51
N LEU A 133 0.13 3.79 4.99
CA LEU A 133 -0.28 2.60 5.73
C LEU A 133 -0.52 2.87 7.23
N GLY A 134 -0.38 4.09 7.70
CA GLY A 134 -0.51 4.44 9.11
C GLY A 134 -1.91 4.26 9.70
N TRP A 135 -2.96 4.25 8.91
CA TRP A 135 -4.33 4.00 9.39
C TRP A 135 -4.51 2.50 9.66
N VAL A 136 -4.30 2.09 10.91
CA VAL A 136 -4.24 0.67 11.28
C VAL A 136 -5.47 0.17 12.02
N PHE A 137 -6.24 1.07 12.63
CA PHE A 137 -7.39 0.73 13.45
C PHE A 137 -8.43 1.84 13.42
N MET A 138 -9.71 1.51 13.27
CA MET A 138 -10.82 2.46 13.33
C MET A 138 -11.91 1.94 14.25
N TYR A 139 -12.56 2.88 14.94
CA TYR A 139 -13.66 2.57 15.84
C TYR A 139 -14.77 3.60 15.74
N ALA A 140 -15.96 3.24 16.17
CA ALA A 140 -17.09 4.13 16.39
C ALA A 140 -17.54 4.06 17.85
N LEU A 141 -17.95 5.20 18.38
CA LEU A 141 -18.63 5.31 19.67
C LEU A 141 -20.13 5.32 19.43
N VAL A 142 -20.83 4.41 20.08
CA VAL A 142 -22.29 4.24 19.94
C VAL A 142 -22.91 4.34 21.33
N ASP A 143 -23.82 5.30 21.54
CA ASP A 143 -24.67 5.31 22.71
C ASP A 143 -25.88 4.43 22.51
N THR A 144 -26.01 3.40 23.36
CA THR A 144 -27.16 2.49 23.37
C THR A 144 -28.21 2.89 24.41
N SER A 145 -27.92 3.88 25.25
CA SER A 145 -28.79 4.35 26.32
C SER A 145 -29.71 5.50 25.91
N GLY A 146 -29.38 6.22 24.84
CA GLY A 146 -30.06 7.44 24.42
C GLY A 146 -29.83 8.63 25.36
N LYS A 147 -28.83 8.54 26.28
CA LYS A 147 -28.52 9.60 27.23
C LYS A 147 -27.60 10.66 26.68
N TYR A 148 -26.76 10.31 25.67
CA TYR A 148 -25.66 11.15 25.18
C TYR A 148 -25.88 11.52 23.71
N ASP A 149 -25.75 12.80 23.40
CA ASP A 149 -25.76 13.29 22.03
C ASP A 149 -24.40 13.16 21.34
N LEU A 150 -24.38 13.44 20.05
CA LEU A 150 -23.16 13.40 19.24
C LEU A 150 -22.11 14.43 19.69
N SER A 151 -22.53 15.53 20.29
CA SER A 151 -21.62 16.56 20.81
C SER A 151 -20.87 16.06 22.04
N PHE A 152 -21.57 15.40 22.98
CA PHE A 152 -20.93 14.77 24.12
C PHE A 152 -19.95 13.66 23.69
N LEU A 153 -20.37 12.76 22.78
CA LEU A 153 -19.53 11.68 22.29
C LEU A 153 -18.27 12.24 21.59
N ARG A 154 -18.40 13.33 20.81
CA ARG A 154 -17.26 14.00 20.18
C ARG A 154 -16.32 14.62 21.21
N THR A 155 -16.84 15.32 22.20
CA THR A 155 -16.06 15.88 23.30
C THR A 155 -15.32 14.79 24.08
N PHE A 156 -16.01 13.69 24.41
CA PHE A 156 -15.40 12.55 25.08
C PHE A 156 -14.26 11.93 24.25
N ASN A 157 -14.47 11.80 22.92
CA ASN A 157 -13.45 11.31 22.04
C ASN A 157 -12.23 12.23 21.99
N ASP A 158 -12.43 13.53 21.75
CA ASP A 158 -11.35 14.50 21.51
C ASP A 158 -10.51 14.81 22.78
N PHE A 159 -11.15 14.93 23.93
CA PHE A 159 -10.49 15.41 25.17
C PHE A 159 -10.18 14.30 26.18
N TYR A 160 -10.73 13.10 26.01
CA TYR A 160 -10.46 12.00 26.93
C TYR A 160 -9.89 10.78 26.21
N LEU A 161 -10.64 10.19 25.28
CA LEU A 161 -10.29 8.92 24.65
C LEU A 161 -9.06 9.04 23.75
N ARG A 162 -8.98 10.09 22.93
CA ARG A 162 -7.83 10.37 22.08
C ARG A 162 -6.53 10.39 22.87
N TYR A 163 -6.49 11.08 24.01
CA TYR A 163 -5.28 11.16 24.85
C TYR A 163 -4.93 9.80 25.49
N LYS A 164 -5.94 9.03 25.87
CA LYS A 164 -5.72 7.67 26.35
C LYS A 164 -5.08 6.79 25.27
N ILE A 165 -5.62 6.81 24.05
CA ILE A 165 -5.08 6.05 22.92
C ILE A 165 -3.67 6.55 22.55
N LEU A 166 -3.43 7.88 22.52
CA LEU A 166 -2.11 8.46 22.25
C LEU A 166 -1.04 8.04 23.27
N SER A 167 -1.42 7.63 24.48
CA SER A 167 -0.47 7.11 25.47
C SER A 167 0.03 5.69 25.16
N ALA A 168 -0.59 4.99 24.23
CA ALA A 168 -0.12 3.69 23.77
C ALA A 168 1.11 3.85 22.86
N ASP A 169 2.09 2.98 23.05
CA ASP A 169 3.36 3.04 22.32
C ASP A 169 3.15 2.77 20.82
N GLY A 170 3.81 3.55 19.98
CA GLY A 170 3.80 3.43 18.52
C GLY A 170 2.70 4.22 17.80
N ILE A 171 1.90 5.02 18.49
CA ILE A 171 0.86 5.86 17.89
C ILE A 171 1.42 7.24 17.58
N SER A 172 1.13 7.74 16.39
CA SER A 172 1.47 9.09 15.94
C SER A 172 0.34 10.08 16.20
N ASP A 173 -0.89 9.70 15.87
CA ASP A 173 -2.09 10.53 16.10
C ASP A 173 -3.37 9.67 16.14
N VAL A 174 -4.46 10.29 16.60
CA VAL A 174 -5.82 9.75 16.52
C VAL A 174 -6.71 10.83 15.92
N ALA A 175 -7.22 10.57 14.72
CA ALA A 175 -8.12 11.47 14.01
C ALA A 175 -9.57 11.20 14.40
N SER A 176 -10.29 12.22 14.77
CA SER A 176 -11.73 12.14 15.04
C SER A 176 -12.53 12.37 13.76
N VAL A 177 -13.64 11.69 13.60
CA VAL A 177 -14.57 11.83 12.46
C VAL A 177 -16.01 11.80 12.94
N GLY A 178 -16.85 12.66 12.36
CA GLY A 178 -18.25 12.78 12.74
C GLY A 178 -18.48 13.44 14.10
N GLY A 179 -19.74 13.55 14.48
CA GLY A 179 -20.19 14.27 15.67
C GLY A 179 -20.08 15.79 15.54
N TYR A 180 -20.54 16.48 16.57
CA TYR A 180 -20.58 17.94 16.60
C TYR A 180 -19.53 18.49 17.54
N LEU A 181 -18.70 19.42 17.07
CA LEU A 181 -17.82 20.20 17.97
C LEU A 181 -18.68 21.23 18.71
N LYS A 182 -18.67 21.19 20.04
CA LYS A 182 -19.33 22.17 20.88
C LYS A 182 -18.70 23.56 20.69
N GLU A 183 -19.52 24.57 20.56
CA GLU A 183 -19.09 25.98 20.57
C GLU A 183 -20.08 26.86 21.30
N TYR A 184 -19.61 27.99 21.76
CA TYR A 184 -20.44 29.06 22.32
C TYR A 184 -20.83 30.01 21.20
N GLN A 185 -22.13 30.11 20.91
CA GLN A 185 -22.68 30.94 19.85
C GLN A 185 -23.37 32.17 20.44
N ILE A 186 -23.01 33.30 19.91
CA ILE A 186 -23.58 34.61 20.25
C ILE A 186 -24.27 35.11 18.99
N ASP A 187 -25.58 34.90 18.90
CA ASP A 187 -26.41 35.28 17.79
C ASP A 187 -26.94 36.70 17.99
N ILE A 188 -26.36 37.68 17.31
CA ILE A 188 -26.63 39.12 17.48
C ILE A 188 -27.91 39.49 16.74
N ASP A 189 -28.74 40.37 17.41
CA ASP A 189 -29.85 41.06 16.82
C ASP A 189 -29.42 42.51 16.41
N PRO A 190 -29.30 42.82 15.13
CA PRO A 190 -28.82 44.09 14.65
C PRO A 190 -29.78 45.27 14.99
N TYR A 191 -31.09 45.01 15.09
CA TYR A 191 -32.06 46.03 15.49
C TYR A 191 -31.91 46.42 16.96
N LYS A 192 -31.62 45.47 17.83
CA LYS A 192 -31.34 45.78 19.25
C LYS A 192 -30.01 46.53 19.42
N LEU A 193 -28.97 46.16 18.66
CA LEU A 193 -27.73 46.94 18.65
C LEU A 193 -27.98 48.39 18.29
N ARG A 194 -28.76 48.60 17.21
CA ARG A 194 -29.13 49.96 16.77
C ARG A 194 -29.94 50.72 17.82
N ALA A 195 -30.90 50.05 18.47
CA ALA A 195 -31.73 50.66 19.49
C ALA A 195 -30.92 51.15 20.69
N TYR A 196 -29.85 50.43 21.07
CA TYR A 196 -28.96 50.82 22.10
C TYR A 196 -27.75 51.67 21.67
N GLY A 197 -27.65 52.03 20.40
CA GLY A 197 -26.52 52.80 19.87
C GLY A 197 -25.17 52.10 20.00
N LEU A 198 -25.14 50.79 19.82
CA LEU A 198 -23.97 49.95 19.94
C LEU A 198 -23.43 49.55 18.58
N THR A 199 -22.10 49.53 18.46
CA THR A 199 -21.42 49.01 17.29
C THR A 199 -21.13 47.49 17.42
N LEU A 200 -20.96 46.83 16.31
CA LEU A 200 -20.52 45.43 16.30
C LEU A 200 -19.14 45.23 16.99
N ASN A 201 -18.27 46.22 16.88
CA ASN A 201 -16.96 46.22 17.56
C ASN A 201 -17.10 46.31 19.10
N ASP A 202 -18.14 46.94 19.61
CA ASP A 202 -18.38 47.02 21.08
C ASP A 202 -18.72 45.61 21.59
N VAL A 203 -19.53 44.84 20.88
CA VAL A 203 -19.82 43.44 21.21
C VAL A 203 -18.55 42.58 21.19
N ILE A 204 -17.74 42.71 20.12
CA ILE A 204 -16.47 41.96 19.99
C ILE A 204 -15.54 42.27 21.15
N LYS A 205 -15.40 43.56 21.54
CA LYS A 205 -14.58 43.97 22.69
C LYS A 205 -15.12 43.42 24.01
N ALA A 206 -16.42 43.46 24.23
CA ALA A 206 -17.07 42.95 25.43
C ALA A 206 -16.84 41.43 25.58
N VAL A 207 -17.03 40.65 24.53
CA VAL A 207 -16.80 39.21 24.54
C VAL A 207 -15.34 38.88 24.85
N LYS A 208 -14.37 39.51 24.19
CA LYS A 208 -12.94 39.33 24.46
C LYS A 208 -12.56 39.76 25.85
N GLY A 209 -13.13 40.85 26.36
CA GLY A 209 -12.87 41.37 27.72
C GLY A 209 -13.47 40.53 28.85
N SER A 210 -14.47 39.71 28.53
CA SER A 210 -15.15 38.85 29.52
C SER A 210 -14.51 37.47 29.70
N ASN A 211 -13.54 37.11 28.88
CA ASN A 211 -12.90 35.79 28.90
C ASN A 211 -11.41 35.94 29.21
N MET A 212 -11.09 36.33 30.44
CA MET A 212 -9.72 36.59 30.87
C MET A 212 -9.42 35.97 32.23
N GLN A 213 -8.19 35.52 32.40
CA GLN A 213 -7.65 35.10 33.68
C GLN A 213 -6.37 35.87 33.97
N SER A 214 -6.18 36.29 35.21
CA SER A 214 -4.96 36.99 35.64
C SER A 214 -4.34 36.29 36.84
N GLY A 215 -3.02 36.21 36.86
CA GLY A 215 -2.26 35.76 38.02
C GLY A 215 -1.66 36.96 38.75
N GLY A 216 -1.86 37.03 40.05
CA GLY A 216 -1.12 37.94 40.96
C GLY A 216 0.15 37.25 41.47
N ARG A 217 0.95 38.03 42.23
CA ARG A 217 2.06 37.44 42.98
C ARG A 217 1.55 36.76 44.25
N VAL A 218 2.45 36.13 44.97
CA VAL A 218 2.22 35.60 46.30
C VAL A 218 2.10 36.75 47.29
N ILE A 219 1.10 36.69 48.16
CA ILE A 219 0.99 37.56 49.34
C ILE A 219 1.24 36.74 50.61
N GLU A 220 1.86 37.33 51.59
CA GLU A 220 2.10 36.74 52.90
C GLU A 220 1.10 37.28 53.90
N VAL A 221 0.32 36.37 54.46
CA VAL A 221 -0.70 36.67 55.41
C VAL A 221 -0.62 35.67 56.57
N SER A 222 -0.37 36.14 57.81
CA SER A 222 -0.33 35.24 58.96
C SER A 222 0.62 34.06 58.82
N GLU A 223 1.86 34.32 58.40
CA GLU A 223 2.94 33.31 58.19
C GLU A 223 2.63 32.26 57.11
N ARG A 224 1.69 32.54 56.20
CA ARG A 224 1.33 31.67 55.06
C ARG A 224 1.42 32.42 53.75
N TYR A 225 1.85 31.69 52.70
CA TYR A 225 1.89 32.19 51.35
C TYR A 225 0.56 31.91 50.65
N TYR A 226 -0.07 32.94 50.11
CA TYR A 226 -1.27 32.86 49.30
C TYR A 226 -0.97 33.34 47.89
N MET A 227 -1.23 32.50 46.88
CA MET A 227 -1.16 32.91 45.49
C MET A 227 -2.48 33.57 45.07
N VAL A 228 -2.40 34.81 44.61
CA VAL A 228 -3.56 35.55 44.12
C VAL A 228 -3.89 35.12 42.70
N ARG A 229 -5.14 34.76 42.43
CA ARG A 229 -5.64 34.40 41.13
C ARG A 229 -6.95 35.12 40.83
N GLY A 230 -7.03 35.81 39.70
CA GLY A 230 -8.29 36.29 39.10
C GLY A 230 -8.82 35.21 38.15
N LEU A 231 -9.95 34.60 38.48
CA LEU A 231 -10.57 33.52 37.69
C LEU A 231 -11.75 34.09 36.90
N GLY A 232 -11.55 34.38 35.62
CA GLY A 232 -12.57 35.02 34.78
C GLY A 232 -12.79 34.34 33.43
N TYR A 233 -12.37 33.05 33.29
CA TYR A 233 -12.74 32.31 32.11
C TYR A 233 -14.23 31.96 32.08
N ILE A 234 -14.83 32.06 30.93
CA ILE A 234 -16.20 31.67 30.61
C ILE A 234 -16.36 30.18 30.79
N LYS A 235 -17.40 29.77 31.51
CA LYS A 235 -17.74 28.37 31.77
C LYS A 235 -19.16 27.99 31.35
N SER A 236 -20.01 28.98 31.12
CA SER A 236 -21.39 28.78 30.76
C SER A 236 -21.91 29.91 29.86
N PRO A 237 -23.02 29.69 29.13
CA PRO A 237 -23.69 30.75 28.35
C PRO A 237 -24.08 31.96 29.21
N GLU A 238 -24.51 31.72 30.45
CA GLU A 238 -24.91 32.79 31.39
C GLU A 238 -23.76 33.73 31.77
N ASP A 239 -22.51 33.24 31.76
CA ASP A 239 -21.35 34.09 31.98
C ASP A 239 -21.16 35.10 30.86
N LEU A 240 -21.41 34.65 29.60
CA LEU A 240 -21.40 35.50 28.40
C LEU A 240 -22.58 36.49 28.41
N GLU A 241 -23.79 36.03 28.73
CA GLU A 241 -24.99 36.90 28.79
C GLU A 241 -24.79 38.12 29.73
N LYS A 242 -24.05 37.90 30.82
CA LYS A 242 -23.75 38.93 31.80
C LYS A 242 -22.60 39.85 31.38
N ALA A 243 -21.91 39.59 30.28
CA ALA A 243 -20.84 40.45 29.80
C ALA A 243 -21.32 41.85 29.52
N VAL A 244 -20.70 42.86 30.12
CA VAL A 244 -21.08 44.26 29.96
C VAL A 244 -20.51 44.82 28.67
N ILE A 245 -21.37 45.32 27.81
CA ILE A 245 -20.97 45.97 26.56
C ILE A 245 -20.70 47.45 26.80
N LYS A 246 -21.62 48.13 27.48
CA LYS A 246 -21.53 49.58 27.73
C LYS A 246 -22.23 49.89 29.04
N THR A 247 -21.67 50.80 29.81
CA THR A 247 -22.32 51.37 31.03
C THR A 247 -22.56 52.85 30.80
N ASP A 248 -23.75 53.30 31.06
CA ASP A 248 -24.08 54.71 31.06
C ASP A 248 -23.43 55.38 32.26
N PRO A 249 -22.56 56.38 32.06
CA PRO A 249 -21.84 57.03 33.17
C PRO A 249 -22.74 57.81 34.12
N GLU A 250 -23.91 58.29 33.65
CA GLU A 250 -24.82 59.12 34.44
C GLU A 250 -25.77 58.28 35.29
N SER A 251 -26.37 57.26 34.69
CA SER A 251 -27.35 56.40 35.37
C SER A 251 -26.75 55.18 36.04
N GLY A 252 -25.51 54.78 35.67
CA GLY A 252 -24.91 53.53 36.07
C GLY A 252 -25.57 52.27 35.44
N ALA A 253 -26.53 52.44 34.55
CA ALA A 253 -27.20 51.35 33.85
C ALA A 253 -26.26 50.70 32.86
N SER A 254 -26.14 49.37 32.92
CA SER A 254 -25.25 48.59 32.04
C SER A 254 -26.07 47.82 31.04
N ILE A 255 -25.68 47.93 29.77
CA ILE A 255 -26.18 47.09 28.67
C ILE A 255 -25.31 45.85 28.63
N LYS A 256 -25.94 44.67 28.74
CA LYS A 256 -25.27 43.37 28.74
C LYS A 256 -25.44 42.71 27.37
N LEU A 257 -24.60 41.68 27.14
CA LEU A 257 -24.63 40.91 25.91
C LEU A 257 -25.98 40.21 25.69
N GLY A 258 -26.61 39.67 26.77
CA GLY A 258 -27.93 39.06 26.71
C GLY A 258 -29.06 40.01 26.32
N ASP A 259 -28.88 41.36 26.42
CA ASP A 259 -29.88 42.34 26.02
C ASP A 259 -29.95 42.48 24.48
N VAL A 260 -28.84 42.20 23.78
CA VAL A 260 -28.69 42.43 22.33
C VAL A 260 -28.41 41.17 21.51
N ALA A 261 -28.20 40.02 22.18
CA ALA A 261 -27.89 38.77 21.53
C ALA A 261 -28.50 37.57 22.26
N ILE A 262 -28.70 36.48 21.54
CA ILE A 262 -29.01 35.18 22.11
C ILE A 262 -27.70 34.43 22.29
N VAL A 263 -27.41 34.04 23.55
CA VAL A 263 -26.20 33.23 23.85
C VAL A 263 -26.61 31.81 24.08
N GLN A 264 -26.03 30.91 23.37
CA GLN A 264 -26.36 29.49 23.45
C GLN A 264 -25.13 28.59 23.21
N VAL A 265 -25.22 27.34 23.67
CA VAL A 265 -24.32 26.29 23.22
C VAL A 265 -24.85 25.70 21.91
N GLY A 266 -24.02 25.64 20.92
CA GLY A 266 -24.37 25.07 19.62
C GLY A 266 -23.25 24.20 19.08
N SER A 267 -23.42 23.76 17.83
CA SER A 267 -22.43 23.02 17.09
C SER A 267 -21.67 23.89 16.10
N ALA A 268 -20.35 23.70 16.05
CA ALA A 268 -19.54 24.27 14.98
C ALA A 268 -19.92 23.68 13.62
N LEU A 269 -19.55 24.38 12.55
CA LEU A 269 -19.74 23.87 11.20
C LEU A 269 -18.98 22.54 11.05
N GLN A 270 -19.69 21.48 10.65
CA GLN A 270 -19.10 20.16 10.46
C GLN A 270 -18.25 20.15 9.18
N GLU A 271 -17.05 19.59 9.28
CA GLU A 271 -16.17 19.28 8.13
C GLU A 271 -16.36 17.86 7.60
N GLY A 272 -17.15 17.05 8.28
CA GLY A 272 -17.49 15.69 7.92
C GLY A 272 -18.41 15.02 8.92
N ALA A 273 -19.04 13.94 8.47
CA ALA A 273 -19.92 13.09 9.28
C ALA A 273 -19.55 11.63 9.09
N ALA A 274 -19.93 10.77 10.05
CA ALA A 274 -19.73 9.33 9.94
C ALA A 274 -21.03 8.58 10.25
N ASP A 275 -21.26 7.47 9.53
CA ASP A 275 -22.39 6.57 9.71
C ASP A 275 -21.91 5.15 10.02
N LEU A 276 -22.72 4.41 10.78
CA LEU A 276 -22.47 3.01 11.09
C LEU A 276 -23.65 2.13 10.66
N ASP A 277 -23.41 1.20 9.74
CA ASP A 277 -24.39 0.22 9.25
C ASP A 277 -25.69 0.84 8.68
N GLY A 278 -25.67 2.12 8.26
CA GLY A 278 -26.85 2.86 7.77
C GLY A 278 -27.86 3.19 8.89
N LYS A 279 -27.46 3.09 10.16
CA LYS A 279 -28.34 3.32 11.32
C LYS A 279 -28.38 4.77 11.78
N GLY A 280 -27.45 5.58 11.33
CA GLY A 280 -27.36 6.99 11.69
C GLY A 280 -25.96 7.44 12.05
N GLU A 281 -25.83 8.75 12.29
CA GLU A 281 -24.54 9.34 12.58
C GLU A 281 -23.91 8.82 13.89
N VAL A 282 -22.59 8.64 13.83
CA VAL A 282 -21.76 8.22 14.95
C VAL A 282 -20.52 9.10 15.07
N VAL A 283 -19.84 9.03 16.20
CA VAL A 283 -18.49 9.58 16.36
C VAL A 283 -17.47 8.47 16.15
N GLY A 284 -16.57 8.63 15.20
CA GLY A 284 -15.50 7.69 14.92
C GLY A 284 -14.12 8.20 15.32
N GLY A 285 -13.20 7.26 15.47
CA GLY A 285 -11.78 7.53 15.65
C GLY A 285 -10.95 6.68 14.71
N ILE A 286 -9.92 7.29 14.14
CA ILE A 286 -8.96 6.64 13.25
C ILE A 286 -7.59 6.70 13.93
N VAL A 287 -7.04 5.55 14.27
CA VAL A 287 -5.72 5.45 14.92
C VAL A 287 -4.64 5.41 13.85
N ILE A 288 -3.69 6.32 13.97
CA ILE A 288 -2.60 6.51 13.02
C ILE A 288 -1.29 6.05 13.65
N MET A 289 -0.72 5.00 13.10
CA MET A 289 0.55 4.41 13.54
C MET A 289 1.73 5.26 13.08
N ARG A 290 2.76 5.36 13.93
CA ARG A 290 4.03 6.02 13.61
C ARG A 290 4.81 5.23 12.56
N ASN A 291 5.55 5.94 11.73
CA ASN A 291 6.42 5.32 10.71
C ASN A 291 7.47 4.40 11.36
N GLY A 292 7.66 3.23 10.78
CA GLY A 292 8.63 2.23 11.23
C GLY A 292 8.18 1.35 12.40
N GLU A 293 6.99 1.57 12.96
CA GLU A 293 6.40 0.73 13.99
C GLU A 293 5.77 -0.53 13.43
N ASN A 294 5.55 -1.52 14.29
CA ASN A 294 4.87 -2.76 13.90
C ASN A 294 3.37 -2.65 14.13
N ALA A 295 2.58 -2.77 13.06
CA ALA A 295 1.13 -2.58 13.09
C ALA A 295 0.43 -3.52 14.08
N LEU A 296 0.81 -4.79 14.14
CA LEU A 296 0.19 -5.77 15.05
C LEU A 296 0.41 -5.36 16.51
N ARG A 297 1.65 -5.01 16.88
CA ARG A 297 2.00 -4.57 18.23
C ARG A 297 1.25 -3.29 18.62
N VAL A 298 1.20 -2.31 17.71
CA VAL A 298 0.50 -1.04 17.95
C VAL A 298 -0.99 -1.29 18.16
N ILE A 299 -1.62 -2.12 17.32
CA ILE A 299 -3.06 -2.45 17.46
C ILE A 299 -3.32 -3.18 18.78
N ASP A 300 -2.46 -4.12 19.17
CA ASP A 300 -2.59 -4.83 20.46
C ASP A 300 -2.46 -3.87 21.65
N ASN A 301 -1.55 -2.88 21.56
CA ASN A 301 -1.43 -1.80 22.55
C ASN A 301 -2.72 -0.96 22.61
N VAL A 302 -3.28 -0.59 21.46
CA VAL A 302 -4.55 0.16 21.38
C VAL A 302 -5.68 -0.64 22.03
N LYS A 303 -5.86 -1.91 21.66
CA LYS A 303 -6.90 -2.77 22.22
C LYS A 303 -6.78 -2.92 23.74
N ARG A 304 -5.55 -3.03 24.27
CA ARG A 304 -5.29 -3.06 25.70
C ARG A 304 -5.75 -1.77 26.36
N VAL A 305 -5.33 -0.61 25.85
CA VAL A 305 -5.73 0.70 26.37
C VAL A 305 -7.24 0.89 26.31
N LEU A 306 -7.90 0.46 25.22
CA LEU A 306 -9.36 0.52 25.09
C LEU A 306 -10.07 -0.37 26.10
N SER A 307 -9.56 -1.57 26.36
CA SER A 307 -10.13 -2.49 27.35
C SER A 307 -9.99 -1.99 28.79
N GLU A 308 -8.96 -1.20 29.08
CA GLU A 308 -8.71 -0.58 30.39
C GLU A 308 -9.44 0.77 30.56
N THR A 309 -10.03 1.31 29.49
CA THR A 309 -10.69 2.62 29.53
C THR A 309 -12.13 2.49 29.96
N SER A 310 -12.50 3.22 31.03
CA SER A 310 -13.90 3.33 31.46
C SER A 310 -14.69 4.21 30.49
N LEU A 311 -15.75 3.66 29.92
CA LEU A 311 -16.70 4.36 29.07
C LEU A 311 -17.87 4.91 29.91
N PRO A 312 -18.52 6.00 29.47
CA PRO A 312 -19.81 6.40 30.04
C PRO A 312 -20.83 5.28 29.96
N GLU A 313 -21.77 5.26 30.91
CA GLU A 313 -22.81 4.22 30.98
C GLU A 313 -23.65 4.17 29.68
N GLY A 314 -23.70 3.03 29.02
CA GLY A 314 -24.44 2.83 27.77
C GLY A 314 -23.63 3.14 26.49
N VAL A 315 -22.45 3.76 26.61
CA VAL A 315 -21.56 3.99 25.47
C VAL A 315 -20.73 2.73 25.22
N LYS A 316 -20.62 2.33 23.94
CA LYS A 316 -19.86 1.15 23.52
C LYS A 316 -18.88 1.51 22.42
N PHE A 317 -17.73 0.82 22.42
CA PHE A 317 -16.83 0.76 21.28
C PHE A 317 -17.34 -0.24 20.26
N VAL A 318 -17.35 0.18 19.01
CA VAL A 318 -17.58 -0.70 17.87
C VAL A 318 -16.38 -0.61 16.96
N ILE A 319 -15.63 -1.70 16.82
CA ILE A 319 -14.49 -1.77 15.90
C ILE A 319 -15.05 -1.77 14.47
N THR A 320 -14.57 -0.83 13.66
CA THR A 320 -15.02 -0.64 12.28
C THR A 320 -13.95 -1.03 11.26
N TYR A 321 -12.68 -1.05 11.66
CA TYR A 321 -11.56 -1.58 10.89
C TYR A 321 -10.45 -2.04 11.83
N ASP A 322 -9.92 -3.23 11.60
CA ASP A 322 -8.85 -3.81 12.39
C ASP A 322 -7.86 -4.54 11.48
N ARG A 323 -6.72 -3.90 11.23
CA ARG A 323 -5.68 -4.48 10.38
C ARG A 323 -5.00 -5.70 10.99
N SER A 324 -5.12 -5.93 12.30
CA SER A 324 -4.50 -7.09 12.94
C SER A 324 -5.08 -8.43 12.47
N GLU A 325 -6.36 -8.45 12.10
CA GLU A 325 -7.01 -9.64 11.55
C GLU A 325 -6.44 -9.98 10.18
N LEU A 326 -6.33 -8.98 9.29
CA LEU A 326 -5.67 -9.12 7.99
C LEU A 326 -4.24 -9.67 8.13
N ILE A 327 -3.44 -9.12 9.08
CA ILE A 327 -2.05 -9.55 9.30
C ILE A 327 -2.00 -11.01 9.76
N LYS A 328 -2.80 -11.37 10.77
CA LYS A 328 -2.84 -12.73 11.32
C LYS A 328 -3.30 -13.75 10.27
N GLU A 329 -4.32 -13.42 9.50
CA GLU A 329 -4.86 -14.29 8.46
C GLU A 329 -3.85 -14.49 7.32
N ALA A 330 -3.28 -13.41 6.80
CA ALA A 330 -2.28 -13.46 5.73
C ALA A 330 -1.06 -14.31 6.12
N VAL A 331 -0.51 -14.08 7.31
CA VAL A 331 0.65 -14.84 7.81
C VAL A 331 0.29 -16.30 8.09
N SER A 332 -0.86 -16.57 8.74
CA SER A 332 -1.33 -17.94 9.02
C SER A 332 -1.53 -18.75 7.74
N THR A 333 -2.15 -18.15 6.73
CA THR A 333 -2.39 -18.79 5.43
C THR A 333 -1.08 -19.20 4.76
N LEU A 334 -0.11 -18.30 4.73
CA LEU A 334 1.18 -18.59 4.11
C LEU A 334 2.01 -19.61 4.90
N PHE A 335 1.96 -19.59 6.23
CA PHE A 335 2.58 -20.66 7.03
C PHE A 335 1.95 -22.02 6.74
N LYS A 336 0.63 -22.11 6.67
CA LYS A 336 -0.07 -23.34 6.27
C LYS A 336 0.33 -23.78 4.86
N THR A 337 0.47 -22.84 3.93
CA THR A 337 0.90 -23.13 2.57
C THR A 337 2.33 -23.64 2.52
N LEU A 338 3.29 -23.02 3.25
CA LEU A 338 4.66 -23.52 3.38
C LEU A 338 4.71 -24.95 3.93
N ILE A 339 3.87 -25.26 4.93
CA ILE A 339 3.78 -26.62 5.48
C ILE A 339 3.21 -27.59 4.44
N LYS A 340 2.12 -27.24 3.74
CA LYS A 340 1.53 -28.04 2.65
C LYS A 340 2.55 -28.32 1.55
N GLU A 341 3.28 -27.29 1.10
CA GLU A 341 4.34 -27.40 0.10
C GLU A 341 5.45 -28.33 0.56
N SER A 342 5.95 -28.14 1.79
CA SER A 342 7.00 -28.98 2.37
C SER A 342 6.57 -30.46 2.43
N ILE A 343 5.34 -30.73 2.91
CA ILE A 343 4.79 -32.09 2.96
C ILE A 343 4.63 -32.67 1.55
N THR A 344 4.12 -31.90 0.60
CA THR A 344 3.94 -32.35 -0.79
C THR A 344 5.29 -32.73 -1.41
N VAL A 345 6.31 -31.90 -1.24
CA VAL A 345 7.66 -32.19 -1.73
C VAL A 345 8.23 -33.44 -1.08
N LEU A 346 8.07 -33.60 0.24
CA LEU A 346 8.55 -34.78 0.96
C LEU A 346 7.85 -36.07 0.48
N ILE A 347 6.54 -36.01 0.21
CA ILE A 347 5.80 -37.14 -0.36
C ILE A 347 6.36 -37.49 -1.77
N VAL A 348 6.55 -36.49 -2.63
CA VAL A 348 7.11 -36.71 -3.97
C VAL A 348 8.50 -37.34 -3.88
N VAL A 349 9.38 -36.82 -3.04
CA VAL A 349 10.73 -37.36 -2.84
C VAL A 349 10.67 -38.80 -2.32
N ALA A 350 9.81 -39.10 -1.36
CA ALA A 350 9.65 -40.44 -0.81
C ALA A 350 9.15 -41.46 -1.86
N ILE A 351 8.23 -41.01 -2.71
CA ILE A 351 7.72 -41.84 -3.84
C ILE A 351 8.83 -42.14 -4.83
N PHE A 352 9.59 -41.13 -5.26
CA PHE A 352 10.66 -41.31 -6.27
C PHE A 352 11.85 -42.12 -5.75
N LEU A 353 12.27 -41.89 -4.49
CA LEU A 353 13.37 -42.65 -3.90
C LEU A 353 12.94 -44.06 -3.45
N PHE A 354 11.62 -44.29 -3.34
CA PHE A 354 11.03 -45.58 -2.93
C PHE A 354 11.63 -46.14 -1.63
N THR A 355 12.13 -45.25 -0.76
CA THR A 355 12.68 -45.60 0.56
C THR A 355 12.52 -44.44 1.56
N ILE A 356 11.91 -44.70 2.70
CA ILE A 356 11.71 -43.70 3.75
C ILE A 356 13.06 -43.25 4.32
N ARG A 357 14.03 -44.20 4.55
CA ARG A 357 15.36 -43.83 5.05
C ARG A 357 16.18 -43.02 4.07
N GLY A 358 15.92 -43.16 2.76
CA GLY A 358 16.59 -42.37 1.73
C GLY A 358 16.08 -40.91 1.68
N SER A 359 14.82 -40.71 1.95
CA SER A 359 14.22 -39.35 1.96
C SER A 359 14.46 -38.60 3.27
N LEU A 360 14.77 -39.30 4.39
CA LEU A 360 14.90 -38.71 5.71
C LEU A 360 15.97 -37.61 5.81
N PRO A 361 17.16 -37.68 5.17
CA PRO A 361 18.11 -36.56 5.13
C PRO A 361 17.49 -35.28 4.56
N ILE A 362 16.64 -35.38 3.51
CA ILE A 362 15.98 -34.25 2.88
C ILE A 362 14.85 -33.74 3.77
N VAL A 363 14.09 -34.62 4.43
CA VAL A 363 13.05 -34.28 5.42
C VAL A 363 13.59 -33.43 6.55
N VAL A 364 14.80 -33.75 7.05
CA VAL A 364 15.46 -32.99 8.13
C VAL A 364 16.06 -31.69 7.60
N PHE A 365 16.64 -31.72 6.40
CA PHE A 365 17.30 -30.57 5.78
C PHE A 365 16.33 -29.41 5.52
N LEU A 366 15.12 -29.68 4.97
CA LEU A 366 14.18 -28.67 4.51
C LEU A 366 13.74 -27.69 5.61
N PRO A 367 13.23 -28.11 6.78
CA PRO A 367 12.85 -27.19 7.86
C PRO A 367 14.02 -26.35 8.36
N ILE A 368 15.21 -26.94 8.45
CA ILE A 368 16.42 -26.25 8.91
C ILE A 368 16.79 -25.12 7.94
N ALA A 369 16.74 -25.40 6.64
CA ALA A 369 17.01 -24.41 5.60
C ALA A 369 15.98 -23.26 5.56
N LEU A 370 14.77 -23.48 6.07
CA LEU A 370 13.73 -22.44 6.21
C LEU A 370 13.84 -21.63 7.52
N ILE A 371 14.32 -22.23 8.60
CA ILE A 371 14.38 -21.56 9.92
C ILE A 371 15.61 -20.65 10.03
N ILE A 372 16.79 -21.07 9.56
CA ILE A 372 18.03 -20.30 9.70
C ILE A 372 17.96 -18.91 9.04
N PRO A 373 17.34 -18.69 7.87
CA PRO A 373 17.19 -17.38 7.25
C PRO A 373 16.54 -16.32 8.15
N TYR A 374 15.69 -16.71 9.12
CA TYR A 374 15.09 -15.77 10.07
C TYR A 374 16.11 -15.05 10.95
N ILE A 375 17.28 -15.63 11.20
CA ILE A 375 18.38 -14.99 11.94
C ILE A 375 18.82 -13.72 11.19
N PHE A 376 18.97 -13.84 9.86
CA PHE A 376 19.37 -12.73 9.00
C PHE A 376 18.21 -11.74 8.79
N MET A 377 16.98 -12.24 8.64
CA MET A 377 15.79 -11.36 8.55
C MET A 377 15.67 -10.48 9.79
N TYR A 378 15.81 -11.05 10.98
CA TYR A 378 15.78 -10.30 12.23
C TYR A 378 16.90 -9.26 12.32
N ALA A 379 18.12 -9.64 11.97
CA ALA A 379 19.28 -8.73 11.96
C ALA A 379 19.11 -7.59 10.94
N MET A 380 18.49 -7.85 9.79
CA MET A 380 18.23 -6.88 8.72
C MET A 380 16.90 -6.12 8.90
N ARG A 381 16.14 -6.39 9.97
CA ARG A 381 14.82 -5.81 10.25
C ARG A 381 13.79 -6.06 9.13
N ILE A 382 13.86 -7.22 8.48
CA ILE A 382 12.88 -7.63 7.48
C ILE A 382 11.69 -8.27 8.21
N THR A 383 10.49 -7.75 7.99
CA THR A 383 9.26 -8.29 8.60
C THR A 383 8.82 -9.60 7.95
N THR A 384 8.17 -10.47 8.74
CA THR A 384 7.46 -11.64 8.22
C THR A 384 6.15 -11.18 7.59
N ASN A 385 6.05 -11.21 6.29
CA ASN A 385 4.90 -10.76 5.51
C ASN A 385 4.67 -11.65 4.28
N ILE A 386 3.60 -11.38 3.52
CA ILE A 386 3.25 -12.14 2.30
C ILE A 386 4.45 -12.28 1.35
N MET A 387 5.22 -11.20 1.17
CA MET A 387 6.33 -11.20 0.21
C MET A 387 7.53 -11.99 0.74
N SER A 388 7.89 -11.82 2.01
CA SER A 388 9.01 -12.54 2.61
C SER A 388 8.75 -14.05 2.73
N LEU A 389 7.54 -14.44 3.13
CA LEU A 389 7.14 -15.86 3.16
C LEU A 389 7.02 -16.45 1.75
N GLY A 390 6.52 -15.64 0.79
CA GLY A 390 6.50 -16.03 -0.63
C GLY A 390 7.87 -16.30 -1.21
N GLY A 391 8.89 -15.53 -0.82
CA GLY A 391 10.27 -15.78 -1.22
C GLY A 391 10.81 -17.13 -0.68
N MET A 392 10.44 -17.49 0.55
CA MET A 392 10.75 -18.81 1.11
C MET A 392 10.02 -19.94 0.38
N ALA A 393 8.71 -19.77 0.12
CA ALA A 393 7.88 -20.73 -0.62
C ALA A 393 8.48 -21.06 -1.99
N LEU A 394 8.83 -20.03 -2.77
CA LEU A 394 9.48 -20.19 -4.07
C LEU A 394 10.85 -20.90 -3.99
N SER A 395 11.48 -20.98 -2.85
CA SER A 395 12.77 -21.63 -2.66
C SER A 395 12.65 -23.11 -2.35
N ILE A 396 11.51 -23.57 -1.82
CA ILE A 396 11.34 -24.96 -1.32
C ILE A 396 11.64 -26.00 -2.40
N GLY A 397 11.00 -25.88 -3.56
CA GLY A 397 11.16 -26.84 -4.65
C GLY A 397 12.59 -26.91 -5.19
N VAL A 398 13.27 -25.76 -5.21
CA VAL A 398 14.61 -25.62 -5.78
C VAL A 398 15.70 -26.10 -4.81
N MET A 399 15.60 -25.75 -3.52
CA MET A 399 16.64 -26.16 -2.55
C MET A 399 16.65 -27.65 -2.26
N VAL A 400 15.54 -28.33 -2.44
CA VAL A 400 15.45 -29.78 -2.28
C VAL A 400 16.25 -30.53 -3.34
N ASP A 401 16.43 -29.96 -4.54
CA ASP A 401 17.19 -30.57 -5.63
C ASP A 401 18.64 -30.91 -5.24
N ALA A 402 19.30 -30.01 -4.53
CA ALA A 402 20.64 -30.26 -4.03
C ALA A 402 20.73 -31.52 -3.10
N GLY A 403 19.75 -31.67 -2.23
CA GLY A 403 19.61 -32.82 -1.36
C GLY A 403 19.35 -34.12 -2.14
N ILE A 404 18.46 -34.05 -3.13
CA ILE A 404 18.10 -35.17 -4.00
C ILE A 404 19.34 -35.69 -4.73
N VAL A 405 20.09 -34.81 -5.40
CA VAL A 405 21.26 -35.20 -6.19
C VAL A 405 22.34 -35.83 -5.31
N MET A 406 22.58 -35.30 -4.12
CA MET A 406 23.56 -35.85 -3.20
C MET A 406 23.15 -37.24 -2.64
N VAL A 407 21.89 -37.38 -2.23
CA VAL A 407 21.38 -38.66 -1.74
C VAL A 407 21.42 -39.71 -2.83
N GLU A 408 20.97 -39.36 -4.07
CA GLU A 408 20.94 -40.28 -5.19
C GLU A 408 22.35 -40.72 -5.61
N ASN A 409 23.33 -39.80 -5.67
CA ASN A 409 24.69 -40.16 -5.99
C ASN A 409 25.32 -41.04 -4.92
N ALA A 410 25.01 -40.78 -3.65
CA ALA A 410 25.42 -41.66 -2.56
C ALA A 410 24.80 -43.07 -2.69
N PHE A 411 23.51 -43.17 -3.06
CA PHE A 411 22.84 -44.45 -3.34
C PHE A 411 23.53 -45.20 -4.44
N LYS A 412 23.84 -44.59 -5.59
CA LYS A 412 24.53 -45.22 -6.71
C LYS A 412 25.90 -45.80 -6.33
N HIS A 413 26.66 -45.04 -5.57
CA HIS A 413 27.96 -45.50 -5.10
C HIS A 413 27.86 -46.65 -4.07
N MET A 414 26.85 -46.58 -3.18
CA MET A 414 26.61 -47.64 -2.19
C MET A 414 26.01 -48.93 -2.80
N GLU A 415 25.24 -48.79 -3.87
CA GLU A 415 24.70 -49.90 -4.66
C GLU A 415 25.84 -50.68 -5.33
N LYS A 416 26.78 -49.99 -6.01
CA LYS A 416 27.93 -50.56 -6.68
C LYS A 416 28.92 -51.24 -5.68
N ASN A 417 29.11 -50.62 -4.50
CA ASN A 417 30.05 -51.08 -3.48
C ASN A 417 29.38 -51.01 -2.08
N PRO A 418 28.60 -52.05 -1.70
CA PRO A 418 27.93 -52.03 -0.39
C PRO A 418 28.94 -51.98 0.77
N PRO A 419 28.91 -50.96 1.65
CA PRO A 419 29.84 -50.82 2.76
C PRO A 419 29.58 -51.87 3.84
N LYS A 420 30.64 -52.47 4.31
CA LYS A 420 30.60 -53.42 5.44
C LYS A 420 30.95 -52.76 6.77
N THR A 421 31.77 -51.71 6.73
CA THR A 421 32.22 -50.97 7.91
C THR A 421 31.85 -49.50 7.82
N PHE A 422 31.85 -48.80 8.96
CA PHE A 422 31.58 -47.34 8.99
C PHE A 422 32.68 -46.56 8.23
N GLY A 423 33.94 -47.01 8.28
CA GLY A 423 35.04 -46.39 7.54
C GLY A 423 34.89 -46.54 6.03
N GLU A 424 34.43 -47.68 5.52
CA GLU A 424 34.10 -47.88 4.11
C GLU A 424 32.93 -46.98 3.69
N LYS A 425 31.89 -46.90 4.53
CA LYS A 425 30.76 -46.01 4.30
C LYS A 425 31.21 -44.56 4.20
N PHE A 426 32.09 -44.11 5.08
CA PHE A 426 32.66 -42.77 5.06
C PHE A 426 33.34 -42.46 3.71
N GLU A 427 34.25 -43.35 3.25
CA GLU A 427 34.97 -43.11 2.00
C GLU A 427 34.05 -43.17 0.78
N ILE A 428 33.04 -44.03 0.77
CA ILE A 428 32.04 -44.11 -0.31
C ILE A 428 31.19 -42.83 -0.36
N VAL A 429 30.69 -42.39 0.81
CA VAL A 429 29.88 -41.15 0.90
C VAL A 429 30.73 -39.92 0.55
N TYR A 430 31.97 -39.86 1.05
CA TYR A 430 32.89 -38.77 0.70
C TYR A 430 33.12 -38.69 -0.83
N LYS A 431 33.43 -39.82 -1.48
CA LYS A 431 33.66 -39.89 -2.93
C LYS A 431 32.42 -39.48 -3.70
N ALA A 432 31.26 -40.01 -3.32
CA ALA A 432 29.99 -39.71 -3.96
C ALA A 432 29.61 -38.22 -3.90
N ILE A 433 29.81 -37.60 -2.72
CA ILE A 433 29.47 -36.18 -2.53
C ILE A 433 30.51 -35.29 -3.20
N SER A 434 31.81 -35.60 -3.10
CA SER A 434 32.85 -34.79 -3.75
C SER A 434 32.74 -34.74 -5.24
N GLU A 435 32.16 -35.75 -5.88
CA GLU A 435 31.90 -35.80 -7.33
C GLU A 435 30.87 -34.78 -7.77
N VAL A 436 29.78 -34.59 -7.00
CA VAL A 436 28.63 -33.72 -7.40
C VAL A 436 28.65 -32.35 -6.73
N ALA A 437 29.31 -32.20 -5.58
CA ALA A 437 29.28 -30.96 -4.81
C ALA A 437 29.74 -29.70 -5.56
N PRO A 438 30.80 -29.70 -6.40
CA PRO A 438 31.19 -28.53 -7.17
C PRO A 438 30.10 -28.06 -8.10
N SER A 439 29.49 -28.98 -8.86
CA SER A 439 28.43 -28.66 -9.81
C SER A 439 27.17 -28.16 -9.12
N LEU A 440 26.81 -28.76 -7.99
CA LEU A 440 25.66 -28.32 -7.18
C LEU A 440 25.90 -26.94 -6.57
N PHE A 441 27.09 -26.66 -6.08
CA PHE A 441 27.44 -25.34 -5.57
C PHE A 441 27.31 -24.26 -6.65
N PHE A 442 27.86 -24.49 -7.85
CA PHE A 442 27.73 -23.55 -8.96
C PHE A 442 26.26 -23.40 -9.42
N SER A 443 25.51 -24.47 -9.46
CA SER A 443 24.10 -24.50 -9.82
C SER A 443 23.27 -23.63 -8.85
N LEU A 444 23.38 -23.87 -7.54
CA LEU A 444 22.68 -23.09 -6.54
C LEU A 444 23.16 -21.63 -6.49
N ALA A 445 24.47 -21.38 -6.73
CA ALA A 445 25.00 -20.02 -6.85
C ALA A 445 24.41 -19.29 -8.06
N ILE A 446 24.24 -19.95 -9.19
CA ILE A 446 23.59 -19.37 -10.39
C ILE A 446 22.17 -18.91 -10.06
N ILE A 447 21.36 -19.77 -9.40
CA ILE A 447 19.99 -19.43 -8.99
C ILE A 447 19.97 -18.27 -8.01
N THR A 448 20.85 -18.28 -7.01
CA THR A 448 20.95 -17.21 -6.02
C THR A 448 21.30 -15.87 -6.69
N ILE A 449 22.33 -15.88 -7.54
CA ILE A 449 22.83 -14.67 -8.22
C ILE A 449 21.88 -14.20 -9.31
N SER A 450 21.18 -15.11 -10.02
CA SER A 450 20.20 -14.74 -11.03
C SER A 450 19.07 -13.85 -10.50
N PHE A 451 18.81 -13.92 -9.21
CA PHE A 451 17.76 -13.15 -8.55
C PHE A 451 18.22 -11.79 -8.00
N LEU A 452 19.55 -11.57 -7.91
CA LEU A 452 20.12 -10.29 -7.42
C LEU A 452 19.61 -9.05 -8.19
N PRO A 453 19.37 -9.11 -9.51
CA PRO A 453 18.87 -7.94 -10.23
C PRO A 453 17.54 -7.40 -9.71
N VAL A 454 16.71 -8.19 -9.03
CA VAL A 454 15.45 -7.73 -8.41
C VAL A 454 15.69 -6.65 -7.34
N PHE A 455 16.88 -6.62 -6.72
CA PHE A 455 17.26 -5.57 -5.76
C PHE A 455 17.40 -4.18 -6.38
N ALA A 456 17.57 -4.09 -7.69
CA ALA A 456 17.64 -2.83 -8.42
C ALA A 456 16.27 -2.17 -8.66
N LEU A 457 15.17 -2.87 -8.33
CA LEU A 457 13.84 -2.26 -8.33
C LEU A 457 13.78 -1.12 -7.30
N THR A 458 13.19 -0.01 -7.70
CA THR A 458 13.01 1.21 -6.91
C THR A 458 11.53 1.53 -6.77
N GLY A 459 11.20 2.53 -5.96
CA GLY A 459 9.82 2.94 -5.77
C GLY A 459 8.96 1.89 -5.06
N GLU A 460 7.68 1.90 -5.32
CA GLU A 460 6.69 0.99 -4.74
C GLU A 460 7.02 -0.48 -5.04
N GLU A 461 7.38 -0.77 -6.30
CA GLU A 461 7.76 -2.11 -6.74
C GLU A 461 9.01 -2.63 -6.02
N GLY A 462 9.99 -1.75 -5.78
CA GLY A 462 11.17 -2.11 -5.01
C GLY A 462 10.84 -2.43 -3.56
N ARG A 463 10.04 -1.59 -2.89
CA ARG A 463 9.63 -1.82 -1.50
C ARG A 463 8.83 -3.12 -1.35
N LEU A 464 7.99 -3.45 -2.32
CA LEU A 464 7.19 -4.66 -2.30
C LEU A 464 8.04 -5.92 -2.52
N PHE A 465 8.91 -5.96 -3.55
CA PHE A 465 9.61 -7.17 -3.97
C PHE A 465 10.98 -7.38 -3.31
N LYS A 466 11.62 -6.35 -2.70
CA LYS A 466 12.88 -6.53 -1.97
C LYS A 466 12.79 -7.53 -0.81
N PRO A 467 11.75 -7.55 0.06
CA PRO A 467 11.62 -8.58 1.08
C PRO A 467 11.58 -10.00 0.50
N LEU A 468 10.86 -10.21 -0.60
CA LEU A 468 10.82 -11.48 -1.32
C LEU A 468 12.21 -11.85 -1.87
N ALA A 469 12.91 -10.89 -2.50
CA ALA A 469 14.24 -11.10 -3.04
C ALA A 469 15.26 -11.44 -1.94
N PHE A 470 15.22 -10.73 -0.81
CA PHE A 470 16.07 -11.02 0.35
C PHE A 470 15.82 -12.41 0.89
N THR A 471 14.59 -12.77 1.18
CA THR A 471 14.27 -14.06 1.79
C THR A 471 14.57 -15.23 0.85
N LYS A 472 14.26 -15.10 -0.46
CA LYS A 472 14.63 -16.11 -1.44
C LYS A 472 16.15 -16.27 -1.53
N THR A 473 16.90 -15.17 -1.67
CA THR A 473 18.36 -15.19 -1.79
C THR A 473 19.01 -15.74 -0.52
N LEU A 474 18.55 -15.32 0.65
CA LEU A 474 19.06 -15.83 1.95
C LEU A 474 18.76 -17.31 2.13
N THR A 475 17.54 -17.75 1.82
CA THR A 475 17.16 -19.17 1.92
C THR A 475 18.01 -20.04 1.00
N MET A 476 18.23 -19.60 -0.25
CA MET A 476 19.08 -20.30 -1.20
C MET A 476 20.55 -20.29 -0.80
N ALA A 477 21.07 -19.18 -0.27
CA ALA A 477 22.44 -19.10 0.25
C ALA A 477 22.65 -20.03 1.45
N VAL A 478 21.72 -20.03 2.40
CA VAL A 478 21.73 -20.95 3.54
C VAL A 478 21.64 -22.41 3.07
N ALA A 479 20.72 -22.73 2.16
CA ALA A 479 20.59 -24.06 1.58
C ALA A 479 21.88 -24.52 0.89
N THR A 480 22.57 -23.62 0.17
CA THR A 480 23.85 -23.88 -0.47
C THR A 480 24.93 -24.25 0.55
N VAL A 481 25.01 -23.50 1.66
CA VAL A 481 25.98 -23.82 2.73
C VAL A 481 25.62 -25.13 3.43
N LEU A 482 24.36 -25.34 3.76
CA LEU A 482 23.89 -26.57 4.44
C LEU A 482 24.04 -27.82 3.54
N SER A 483 23.91 -27.68 2.21
CA SER A 483 24.10 -28.80 1.29
C SER A 483 25.52 -29.36 1.33
N ILE A 484 26.55 -28.54 1.50
CA ILE A 484 27.95 -28.97 1.59
C ILE A 484 28.43 -29.23 3.02
N THR A 485 27.66 -28.86 4.04
CA THR A 485 28.03 -29.05 5.45
C THR A 485 27.13 -30.08 6.16
N LEU A 486 25.84 -29.76 6.30
CA LEU A 486 24.91 -30.63 7.04
C LEU A 486 24.51 -31.87 6.23
N MET A 487 24.23 -31.75 4.94
CA MET A 487 23.71 -32.82 4.12
C MET A 487 24.64 -34.02 4.04
N PRO A 488 26.00 -33.88 3.88
CA PRO A 488 26.93 -34.98 3.92
C PRO A 488 26.87 -35.78 5.24
N VAL A 489 26.74 -35.09 6.38
CA VAL A 489 26.62 -35.70 7.69
C VAL A 489 25.34 -36.49 7.85
N LEU A 490 24.20 -35.90 7.39
CA LEU A 490 22.90 -36.59 7.44
C LEU A 490 22.92 -37.85 6.56
N ILE A 491 23.50 -37.76 5.36
CA ILE A 491 23.65 -38.91 4.45
C ILE A 491 24.51 -40.01 5.12
N LEU A 492 25.65 -39.65 5.71
CA LEU A 492 26.54 -40.62 6.38
C LEU A 492 25.83 -41.32 7.53
N LEU A 493 25.07 -40.61 8.35
CA LEU A 493 24.45 -41.14 9.57
C LEU A 493 23.15 -41.91 9.29
N ILE A 494 22.31 -41.40 8.37
CA ILE A 494 20.92 -41.86 8.21
C ILE A 494 20.80 -42.95 7.13
N LEU A 495 21.59 -42.89 6.04
CA LEU A 495 21.44 -43.87 4.99
C LEU A 495 21.79 -45.30 5.46
N PRO A 496 21.01 -46.31 5.06
CA PRO A 496 21.32 -47.71 5.42
C PRO A 496 22.53 -48.22 4.61
N ASN A 497 23.29 -49.19 5.19
CA ASN A 497 24.44 -49.76 4.49
C ASN A 497 24.06 -50.58 3.25
N ARG A 498 22.85 -51.15 3.22
CA ARG A 498 22.31 -51.83 2.04
C ARG A 498 21.18 -50.98 1.45
N VAL A 499 21.36 -50.58 0.20
CA VAL A 499 20.34 -49.85 -0.59
C VAL A 499 19.72 -50.80 -1.60
N ARG A 500 18.44 -50.55 -1.92
CA ARG A 500 17.76 -51.31 -2.97
C ARG A 500 18.29 -50.91 -4.34
N SER A 501 18.38 -51.88 -5.29
CA SER A 501 18.83 -51.60 -6.64
C SER A 501 17.88 -50.63 -7.35
N GLU A 502 18.46 -49.74 -8.15
CA GLU A 502 17.76 -48.80 -8.99
C GLU A 502 16.78 -49.47 -9.96
N GLU A 503 17.12 -50.66 -10.42
CA GLU A 503 16.30 -51.47 -11.31
C GLU A 503 15.02 -52.02 -10.64
N GLN A 504 15.00 -52.15 -9.32
CA GLN A 504 13.86 -52.63 -8.54
C GLN A 504 12.83 -51.50 -8.24
N ASN A 505 13.17 -50.26 -8.57
CA ASN A 505 12.26 -49.15 -8.39
C ASN A 505 11.22 -49.08 -9.51
N PRO A 506 9.91 -49.32 -9.22
CA PRO A 506 8.89 -49.38 -10.26
C PRO A 506 8.76 -48.09 -11.05
N ILE A 507 9.01 -46.91 -10.39
CA ILE A 507 8.95 -45.60 -11.03
C ILE A 507 10.09 -45.47 -12.04
N ASN A 508 11.29 -45.97 -11.73
CA ASN A 508 12.42 -45.92 -12.63
C ASN A 508 12.15 -46.76 -13.88
N VAL A 509 11.59 -47.98 -13.71
CA VAL A 509 11.19 -48.83 -14.79
C VAL A 509 10.15 -48.19 -15.72
N ILE A 510 9.14 -47.53 -15.11
CA ILE A 510 8.10 -46.81 -15.89
C ILE A 510 8.73 -45.63 -16.66
N LEU A 511 9.56 -44.83 -16.00
CA LEU A 511 10.23 -43.68 -16.62
C LEU A 511 11.13 -44.10 -17.79
N HIS A 512 11.89 -45.18 -17.64
CA HIS A 512 12.74 -45.73 -18.71
C HIS A 512 11.88 -46.17 -19.92
N LYS A 513 10.81 -46.94 -19.67
CA LYS A 513 9.90 -47.38 -20.74
C LYS A 513 9.22 -46.21 -21.48
N LEU A 514 8.88 -45.14 -20.79
CA LEU A 514 8.28 -43.96 -21.38
C LEU A 514 9.30 -43.09 -22.11
N TYR A 515 10.52 -42.99 -21.59
CA TYR A 515 11.57 -42.14 -22.16
C TYR A 515 12.26 -42.71 -23.37
N GLU A 516 12.50 -44.02 -23.38
CA GLU A 516 13.21 -44.70 -24.51
C GLU A 516 12.62 -44.41 -25.90
N PRO A 517 11.29 -44.53 -26.15
CA PRO A 517 10.72 -44.18 -27.44
C PRO A 517 10.86 -42.68 -27.74
N VAL A 518 10.72 -41.81 -26.75
CA VAL A 518 10.89 -40.36 -26.89
C VAL A 518 12.31 -40.00 -27.28
N PHE A 519 13.29 -40.59 -26.61
CA PHE A 519 14.71 -40.42 -26.96
C PHE A 519 15.01 -40.91 -28.37
N ARG A 520 14.55 -42.12 -28.72
CA ARG A 520 14.75 -42.68 -30.08
C ARG A 520 14.17 -41.77 -31.17
N ILE A 521 12.98 -41.19 -30.95
CA ILE A 521 12.36 -40.25 -31.90
C ILE A 521 13.21 -38.97 -31.97
N SER A 522 13.62 -38.43 -30.84
CA SER A 522 14.40 -37.18 -30.79
C SER A 522 15.73 -37.30 -31.52
N VAL A 523 16.40 -38.43 -31.33
CA VAL A 523 17.68 -38.73 -31.99
C VAL A 523 17.51 -39.17 -33.46
N LYS A 524 16.39 -39.79 -33.81
CA LYS A 524 16.10 -40.18 -35.22
C LYS A 524 15.79 -38.96 -36.10
N TYR A 525 15.05 -37.96 -35.53
CA TYR A 525 14.61 -36.77 -36.24
C TYR A 525 15.11 -35.47 -35.61
N PRO A 526 16.42 -35.30 -35.39
CA PRO A 526 16.94 -34.19 -34.58
C PRO A 526 16.63 -32.81 -35.18
N TYR A 527 16.63 -32.66 -36.47
CA TYR A 527 16.31 -31.40 -37.16
C TYR A 527 14.84 -31.00 -37.00
N VAL A 528 13.92 -31.98 -36.94
CA VAL A 528 12.51 -31.70 -36.64
C VAL A 528 12.35 -31.22 -35.21
N VAL A 529 12.99 -31.87 -34.25
CA VAL A 529 12.96 -31.47 -32.84
C VAL A 529 13.54 -30.06 -32.66
N ILE A 530 14.66 -29.75 -33.29
CA ILE A 530 15.29 -28.41 -33.25
C ILE A 530 14.36 -27.38 -33.92
N GLY A 531 13.72 -27.74 -35.06
CA GLY A 531 12.77 -26.85 -35.74
C GLY A 531 11.56 -26.53 -34.85
N VAL A 532 10.95 -27.53 -34.20
CA VAL A 532 9.84 -27.33 -33.25
C VAL A 532 10.27 -26.45 -32.06
N TRP A 533 11.45 -26.72 -31.50
CA TRP A 533 12.03 -25.90 -30.45
C TRP A 533 12.16 -24.43 -30.86
N LEU A 534 12.68 -24.13 -32.04
CA LEU A 534 12.81 -22.77 -32.55
C LEU A 534 11.46 -22.11 -32.80
N VAL A 535 10.51 -22.80 -33.38
CA VAL A 535 9.15 -22.29 -33.64
C VAL A 535 8.46 -21.94 -32.32
N MET A 536 8.51 -22.84 -31.33
CA MET A 536 7.89 -22.60 -30.04
C MET A 536 8.59 -21.44 -29.28
N SER A 537 9.92 -21.32 -29.39
CA SER A 537 10.67 -20.18 -28.81
C SER A 537 10.25 -18.85 -29.44
N VAL A 538 9.98 -18.83 -30.76
CA VAL A 538 9.45 -17.63 -31.44
C VAL A 538 7.99 -17.36 -31.01
N MET A 539 7.17 -18.43 -30.91
CA MET A 539 5.77 -18.29 -30.45
C MET A 539 5.65 -17.69 -29.04
N ALA A 540 6.62 -17.94 -28.16
CA ALA A 540 6.64 -17.32 -26.83
C ALA A 540 6.51 -15.79 -26.91
N PHE A 541 7.21 -15.16 -27.85
CA PHE A 541 7.17 -13.73 -28.08
C PHE A 541 5.79 -13.24 -28.57
N PHE A 542 5.14 -14.00 -29.43
CA PHE A 542 3.78 -13.67 -29.91
C PHE A 542 2.73 -13.84 -28.82
N ILE A 543 2.87 -14.86 -27.94
CA ILE A 543 1.97 -15.05 -26.80
C ILE A 543 2.15 -13.88 -25.81
N LEU A 544 3.39 -13.50 -25.49
CA LEU A 544 3.67 -12.37 -24.59
C LEU A 544 2.96 -11.10 -25.06
N ARG A 545 2.95 -10.81 -26.35
CA ARG A 545 2.28 -9.62 -26.91
C ARG A 545 0.75 -9.66 -26.77
N ARG A 546 0.14 -10.83 -26.54
CA ARG A 546 -1.30 -11.00 -26.36
C ARG A 546 -1.72 -10.98 -24.91
N ILE A 547 -0.79 -11.03 -23.96
CA ILE A 547 -1.09 -10.97 -22.53
C ILE A 547 -1.19 -9.49 -22.14
N PRO A 548 -2.37 -9.04 -21.66
CA PRO A 548 -2.53 -7.66 -21.18
C PRO A 548 -1.58 -7.34 -20.03
N SER A 549 -1.13 -6.09 -19.93
CA SER A 549 -0.30 -5.63 -18.82
C SER A 549 -1.13 -5.09 -17.65
N GLU A 550 -0.61 -5.27 -16.44
CA GLU A 550 -1.09 -4.62 -15.22
C GLU A 550 0.10 -4.24 -14.34
N PHE A 551 -0.04 -3.25 -13.45
CA PHE A 551 1.03 -2.92 -12.50
C PHE A 551 1.17 -4.03 -11.47
N MET A 552 0.11 -4.28 -10.72
CA MET A 552 0.05 -5.33 -9.71
C MET A 552 -1.32 -6.01 -9.71
N PRO A 553 -1.39 -7.30 -9.38
CA PRO A 553 -2.66 -7.96 -9.15
C PRO A 553 -3.36 -7.36 -7.92
N PRO A 554 -4.70 -7.38 -7.89
CA PRO A 554 -5.44 -6.90 -6.73
C PRO A 554 -5.06 -7.70 -5.47
N LEU A 555 -4.72 -6.98 -4.40
CA LEU A 555 -4.52 -7.56 -3.07
C LEU A 555 -5.88 -7.65 -2.40
N ASN A 556 -6.38 -8.86 -2.15
CA ASN A 556 -7.56 -9.02 -1.32
C ASN A 556 -7.19 -8.72 0.14
N GLU A 557 -7.87 -7.73 0.76
CA GLU A 557 -7.63 -7.28 2.13
C GLU A 557 -8.72 -7.74 3.11
N GLY A 558 -9.68 -8.54 2.66
CA GLY A 558 -10.85 -8.93 3.48
C GLY A 558 -11.83 -7.79 3.76
N SER A 559 -11.57 -6.62 3.22
CA SER A 559 -12.40 -5.41 3.32
C SER A 559 -12.40 -4.65 2.00
N LEU A 560 -13.47 -3.89 1.74
CA LEU A 560 -13.59 -3.03 0.58
C LEU A 560 -13.60 -1.56 1.01
N LEU A 561 -13.10 -0.70 0.13
CA LEU A 561 -13.26 0.74 0.23
C LEU A 561 -14.12 1.23 -0.95
N TYR A 562 -15.28 1.76 -0.64
CA TYR A 562 -16.20 2.35 -1.60
C TYR A 562 -16.15 3.88 -1.48
N MET A 563 -15.85 4.56 -2.57
CA MET A 563 -15.60 5.99 -2.60
C MET A 563 -16.41 6.69 -3.71
N PRO A 564 -17.70 6.91 -3.49
CA PRO A 564 -18.48 7.73 -4.40
C PRO A 564 -18.14 9.22 -4.25
N SER A 565 -18.16 9.94 -5.33
CA SER A 565 -17.91 11.38 -5.37
C SER A 565 -18.96 12.11 -6.19
N SER A 566 -19.36 13.26 -5.67
CA SER A 566 -20.32 14.16 -6.34
C SER A 566 -19.62 15.39 -6.92
N VAL A 567 -20.39 16.22 -7.60
CA VAL A 567 -19.97 17.58 -7.94
C VAL A 567 -19.84 18.44 -6.68
N ALA A 568 -19.05 19.50 -6.75
CA ALA A 568 -18.90 20.45 -5.65
C ALA A 568 -20.22 21.17 -5.31
N GLY A 569 -20.36 21.59 -4.05
CA GLY A 569 -21.51 22.38 -3.59
C GLY A 569 -22.72 21.57 -3.13
N VAL A 570 -22.60 20.25 -3.01
CA VAL A 570 -23.64 19.43 -2.34
C VAL A 570 -23.67 19.79 -0.86
N PRO A 571 -24.83 20.16 -0.29
CA PRO A 571 -24.96 20.40 1.15
C PRO A 571 -24.62 19.15 1.96
N LEU A 572 -23.98 19.34 3.13
CA LEU A 572 -23.56 18.23 3.99
C LEU A 572 -24.73 17.34 4.37
N ASP A 573 -25.88 17.89 4.75
CA ASP A 573 -27.08 17.13 5.12
C ASP A 573 -27.54 16.19 4.01
N LYS A 574 -27.47 16.66 2.73
CA LYS A 574 -27.77 15.82 1.58
C LYS A 574 -26.73 14.72 1.37
N GLY A 575 -25.48 15.05 1.61
CA GLY A 575 -24.40 14.07 1.60
C GLY A 575 -24.58 13.00 2.70
N ILE A 576 -24.97 13.39 3.91
CA ILE A 576 -25.29 12.47 5.02
C ILE A 576 -26.48 11.57 4.68
N GLU A 577 -27.50 12.10 4.03
CA GLU A 577 -28.64 11.31 3.56
C GLU A 577 -28.21 10.19 2.59
N ILE A 578 -27.36 10.55 1.62
CA ILE A 578 -26.80 9.58 0.66
C ILE A 578 -25.90 8.57 1.36
N LEU A 579 -25.02 9.04 2.26
CA LEU A 579 -24.15 8.18 3.08
C LEU A 579 -24.97 7.11 3.81
N ARG A 580 -26.00 7.53 4.55
CA ARG A 580 -26.85 6.63 5.30
C ARG A 580 -27.60 5.63 4.40
N LYS A 581 -28.12 6.09 3.25
CA LYS A 581 -28.82 5.21 2.29
C LYS A 581 -27.89 4.17 1.70
N GLN A 582 -26.70 4.56 1.23
CA GLN A 582 -25.75 3.63 0.65
C GLN A 582 -25.26 2.59 1.69
N ASP A 583 -24.93 3.04 2.91
CA ASP A 583 -24.44 2.16 3.97
C ASP A 583 -25.53 1.15 4.40
N SER A 584 -26.80 1.60 4.45
CA SER A 584 -27.94 0.72 4.67
C SER A 584 -28.10 -0.34 3.58
N ILE A 585 -27.95 0.04 2.30
CA ILE A 585 -28.02 -0.91 1.17
C ILE A 585 -26.85 -1.90 1.23
N LEU A 586 -25.63 -1.42 1.44
CA LEU A 586 -24.44 -2.26 1.52
C LEU A 586 -24.50 -3.25 2.68
N LYS A 587 -25.10 -2.85 3.79
CA LYS A 587 -25.30 -3.71 4.95
C LYS A 587 -26.28 -4.89 4.69
N THR A 588 -27.13 -4.82 3.68
CA THR A 588 -28.06 -5.90 3.34
C THR A 588 -27.40 -7.12 2.68
N PHE A 589 -26.17 -7.00 2.19
CA PHE A 589 -25.47 -8.12 1.56
C PHE A 589 -25.04 -9.16 2.59
N PRO A 590 -25.30 -10.45 2.35
CA PRO A 590 -24.96 -11.50 3.31
C PRO A 590 -23.48 -11.62 3.63
N GLU A 591 -22.62 -11.23 2.68
CA GLU A 591 -21.17 -11.24 2.78
C GLU A 591 -20.61 -10.11 3.65
N VAL A 592 -21.42 -9.09 3.95
CA VAL A 592 -21.00 -7.91 4.71
C VAL A 592 -21.19 -8.14 6.20
N GLU A 593 -20.12 -7.95 6.95
CA GLU A 593 -20.13 -7.96 8.40
C GLU A 593 -20.51 -6.59 8.97
N ARG A 594 -19.87 -5.53 8.46
CA ARG A 594 -20.04 -4.16 8.94
C ARG A 594 -19.79 -3.13 7.85
N VAL A 595 -20.46 -2.00 7.96
CA VAL A 595 -20.30 -0.85 7.08
C VAL A 595 -20.03 0.38 7.93
N PHE A 596 -18.92 1.05 7.66
CA PHE A 596 -18.57 2.31 8.30
C PHE A 596 -18.23 3.35 7.23
N GLY A 597 -19.13 4.27 7.04
CA GLY A 597 -19.00 5.34 6.07
C GLY A 597 -18.69 6.68 6.70
N LYS A 598 -17.90 7.49 6.00
CA LYS A 598 -17.70 8.90 6.30
C LYS A 598 -17.90 9.75 5.05
N ILE A 599 -18.46 10.95 5.23
CA ILE A 599 -18.46 12.01 4.23
C ILE A 599 -17.60 13.14 4.70
N GLY A 600 -16.85 13.77 3.78
CA GLY A 600 -15.90 14.80 4.16
C GLY A 600 -14.69 14.24 4.87
N ARG A 601 -14.11 15.04 5.75
CA ARG A 601 -12.77 14.85 6.28
C ARG A 601 -12.76 14.45 7.76
N ALA A 602 -11.85 13.55 8.11
CA ALA A 602 -11.43 13.37 9.49
C ALA A 602 -10.53 14.55 9.94
N ASP A 603 -10.50 14.85 11.23
CA ASP A 603 -9.68 15.96 11.75
C ASP A 603 -8.19 15.58 11.81
N ASN A 604 -7.62 15.39 10.64
CA ASN A 604 -6.20 15.06 10.48
C ASN A 604 -5.69 15.44 9.07
N PRO A 605 -4.45 15.97 8.94
CA PRO A 605 -3.87 16.32 7.65
C PRO A 605 -3.63 15.16 6.68
N THR A 606 -3.66 13.91 7.15
CA THR A 606 -3.54 12.72 6.28
C THR A 606 -4.79 12.44 5.46
N ASP A 607 -5.88 13.17 5.69
CA ASP A 607 -7.15 13.02 5.00
C ASP A 607 -7.48 14.29 4.17
N PRO A 608 -7.23 14.30 2.85
CA PRO A 608 -7.53 15.44 1.98
C PRO A 608 -8.98 15.44 1.46
N ALA A 609 -9.87 14.63 2.03
CA ALA A 609 -11.24 14.49 1.53
C ALA A 609 -12.03 15.79 1.58
N SER A 610 -12.78 16.08 0.53
CA SER A 610 -13.75 17.18 0.45
C SER A 610 -15.15 16.70 0.88
N LEU A 611 -16.06 17.62 1.15
CA LEU A 611 -17.48 17.31 1.42
C LEU A 611 -18.21 16.63 0.23
N SER A 612 -17.65 16.70 -0.97
CA SER A 612 -18.18 16.00 -2.14
C SER A 612 -17.71 14.54 -2.25
N MET A 613 -16.96 14.04 -1.29
CA MET A 613 -16.41 12.69 -1.30
C MET A 613 -16.87 11.89 -0.08
N ILE A 614 -17.41 10.72 -0.34
CA ILE A 614 -17.71 9.72 0.69
C ILE A 614 -16.63 8.63 0.64
N GLU A 615 -16.26 8.12 1.80
CA GLU A 615 -15.42 6.93 1.96
C GLU A 615 -16.13 5.95 2.89
N THR A 616 -16.48 4.79 2.38
CA THR A 616 -17.14 3.73 3.16
C THR A 616 -16.25 2.50 3.21
N THR A 617 -15.81 2.15 4.41
CA THR A 617 -15.10 0.90 4.69
C THR A 617 -16.12 -0.20 4.94
N ILE A 618 -16.04 -1.27 4.15
CA ILE A 618 -16.94 -2.42 4.21
C ILE A 618 -16.12 -3.62 4.69
N LEU A 619 -16.37 -4.06 5.92
CA LEU A 619 -15.82 -5.31 6.43
C LEU A 619 -16.61 -6.48 5.88
N LEU A 620 -15.90 -7.44 5.30
CA LEU A 620 -16.47 -8.65 4.76
C LEU A 620 -16.33 -9.79 5.74
N LYS A 621 -17.30 -10.69 5.74
CA LYS A 621 -17.21 -11.95 6.45
C LYS A 621 -16.16 -12.86 5.77
N PRO A 622 -15.64 -13.89 6.47
CA PRO A 622 -14.77 -14.88 5.86
C PRO A 622 -15.41 -15.51 4.61
N GLU A 623 -14.61 -15.73 3.54
CA GLU A 623 -15.12 -16.23 2.24
C GLU A 623 -15.93 -17.56 2.35
N LYS A 624 -15.65 -18.34 3.38
CA LYS A 624 -16.40 -19.59 3.67
C LYS A 624 -17.88 -19.37 3.98
N GLU A 625 -18.24 -18.18 4.43
CA GLU A 625 -19.61 -17.77 4.75
C GLU A 625 -20.32 -17.08 3.59
N TRP A 626 -19.64 -16.88 2.47
CA TRP A 626 -20.20 -16.23 1.30
C TRP A 626 -21.14 -17.14 0.53
N ARG A 627 -22.03 -16.54 -0.24
CA ARG A 627 -22.91 -17.26 -1.18
C ARG A 627 -22.07 -18.11 -2.14
N LYS A 628 -22.51 -19.33 -2.41
CA LYS A 628 -21.79 -20.29 -3.24
C LYS A 628 -21.49 -19.73 -4.64
N GLY A 629 -20.21 -19.70 -5.02
CA GLY A 629 -19.74 -19.18 -6.31
C GLY A 629 -19.66 -17.66 -6.39
N MET A 630 -19.81 -16.95 -5.26
CA MET A 630 -19.54 -15.53 -5.15
C MET A 630 -18.02 -15.29 -5.15
N THR A 631 -17.58 -14.28 -5.88
CA THR A 631 -16.21 -13.76 -5.86
C THR A 631 -16.24 -12.27 -5.53
N ILE A 632 -15.10 -11.71 -5.15
CA ILE A 632 -15.03 -10.30 -4.78
C ILE A 632 -15.42 -9.38 -5.94
N GLU A 633 -15.06 -9.75 -7.18
CA GLU A 633 -15.41 -8.99 -8.38
C GLU A 633 -16.92 -9.01 -8.65
N LYS A 634 -17.55 -10.16 -8.48
CA LYS A 634 -19.02 -10.29 -8.62
C LYS A 634 -19.73 -9.53 -7.51
N LEU A 635 -19.23 -9.61 -6.27
CA LEU A 635 -19.79 -8.88 -5.14
C LEU A 635 -19.73 -7.38 -5.36
N ILE A 636 -18.57 -6.85 -5.81
CA ILE A 636 -18.41 -5.44 -6.17
C ILE A 636 -19.38 -5.05 -7.29
N ALA A 637 -19.54 -5.90 -8.33
CA ALA A 637 -20.46 -5.62 -9.42
C ALA A 637 -21.92 -5.54 -8.94
N GLU A 638 -22.37 -6.49 -8.11
CA GLU A 638 -23.73 -6.48 -7.53
C GLU A 638 -23.94 -5.27 -6.60
N MET A 639 -22.96 -4.94 -5.76
CA MET A 639 -23.00 -3.75 -4.90
C MET A 639 -23.08 -2.49 -5.73
N ASN A 640 -22.20 -2.36 -6.75
CA ASN A 640 -22.16 -1.19 -7.62
C ASN A 640 -23.48 -0.95 -8.36
N GLU A 641 -24.20 -2.00 -8.75
CA GLU A 641 -25.51 -1.89 -9.40
C GLU A 641 -26.56 -1.32 -8.43
N LYS A 642 -26.50 -1.70 -7.15
CA LYS A 642 -27.50 -1.26 -6.15
C LYS A 642 -27.25 0.12 -5.57
N VAL A 643 -26.00 0.61 -5.56
CA VAL A 643 -25.65 1.93 -4.99
C VAL A 643 -25.42 2.97 -6.07
N GLN A 644 -26.27 2.98 -7.11
CA GLN A 644 -26.24 4.02 -8.14
C GLN A 644 -27.10 5.22 -7.70
N PHE A 645 -26.46 6.33 -7.37
CA PHE A 645 -27.14 7.57 -7.02
C PHE A 645 -26.90 8.63 -8.10
N PRO A 646 -27.94 9.33 -8.56
CA PRO A 646 -27.79 10.40 -9.54
C PRO A 646 -26.81 11.47 -9.07
N GLY A 647 -25.84 11.83 -9.92
CA GLY A 647 -24.84 12.84 -9.61
C GLY A 647 -23.65 12.35 -8.76
N TRP A 648 -23.64 11.06 -8.39
CA TRP A 648 -22.52 10.43 -7.69
C TRP A 648 -21.82 9.39 -8.57
N MET A 649 -20.51 9.46 -8.62
CA MET A 649 -19.67 8.55 -9.40
C MET A 649 -18.94 7.58 -8.48
N ASN A 650 -19.14 6.29 -8.70
CA ASN A 650 -18.63 5.23 -7.85
C ASN A 650 -17.17 4.89 -8.15
N THR A 651 -16.38 4.72 -7.10
CA THR A 651 -15.03 4.14 -7.15
C THR A 651 -14.92 3.04 -6.11
N TRP A 652 -14.37 1.90 -6.52
CA TRP A 652 -14.21 0.71 -5.68
C TRP A 652 -12.76 0.27 -5.63
N GLY A 653 -12.33 -0.22 -4.48
CA GLY A 653 -11.02 -0.83 -4.32
C GLY A 653 -10.79 -1.35 -2.91
N MET A 654 -9.53 -1.55 -2.57
CA MET A 654 -9.10 -2.02 -1.26
C MET A 654 -8.57 -0.86 -0.42
N PRO A 655 -8.81 -0.84 0.91
CA PRO A 655 -8.47 0.30 1.78
C PRO A 655 -6.99 0.71 1.72
N ILE A 656 -6.07 -0.24 1.87
CA ILE A 656 -4.63 0.03 1.83
C ILE A 656 -4.22 0.52 0.45
N ARG A 657 -4.66 -0.18 -0.61
CA ARG A 657 -4.27 0.12 -1.98
C ARG A 657 -4.66 1.51 -2.43
N ILE A 658 -5.96 1.86 -2.30
CA ILE A 658 -6.47 3.18 -2.71
C ILE A 658 -5.77 4.29 -1.93
N ARG A 659 -5.54 4.11 -0.64
CA ARG A 659 -4.87 5.12 0.18
C ARG A 659 -3.44 5.36 -0.25
N VAL A 660 -2.68 4.30 -0.54
CA VAL A 660 -1.33 4.42 -1.08
C VAL A 660 -1.36 5.14 -2.43
N ASP A 661 -2.23 4.75 -3.36
CA ASP A 661 -2.35 5.38 -4.68
C ASP A 661 -2.70 6.88 -4.56
N MET A 662 -3.68 7.23 -3.71
CA MET A 662 -4.08 8.60 -3.45
C MET A 662 -2.94 9.47 -2.90
N LEU A 663 -2.22 8.98 -1.90
CA LEU A 663 -1.17 9.75 -1.25
C LEU A 663 0.12 9.79 -2.09
N SER A 664 0.41 8.77 -2.91
CA SER A 664 1.60 8.76 -3.77
C SER A 664 1.39 9.49 -5.10
N THR A 665 0.25 9.36 -5.76
CA THR A 665 0.01 9.92 -7.10
C THR A 665 -1.07 11.01 -7.16
N GLY A 666 -1.93 11.10 -6.14
CA GLY A 666 -3.15 11.91 -6.14
C GLY A 666 -4.35 11.24 -6.83
N ILE A 667 -4.14 10.13 -7.51
CA ILE A 667 -5.17 9.41 -8.28
C ILE A 667 -5.66 8.20 -7.48
N ARG A 668 -6.98 8.08 -7.31
CA ARG A 668 -7.63 7.00 -6.55
C ARG A 668 -8.12 5.82 -7.40
N THR A 669 -8.04 5.94 -8.70
CA THR A 669 -8.33 4.88 -9.68
C THR A 669 -7.02 4.28 -10.20
N PRO A 670 -7.03 3.08 -10.81
CA PRO A 670 -5.81 2.50 -11.36
C PRO A 670 -5.10 3.40 -12.37
N LEU A 671 -5.85 4.22 -13.09
CA LEU A 671 -5.34 5.17 -14.07
C LEU A 671 -6.02 6.53 -13.89
N GLY A 672 -5.30 7.60 -14.15
CA GLY A 672 -5.82 8.95 -14.18
C GLY A 672 -5.10 9.82 -15.20
N VAL A 673 -5.73 10.93 -15.56
CA VAL A 673 -5.11 11.99 -16.37
C VAL A 673 -5.10 13.26 -15.53
N LYS A 674 -3.93 13.83 -15.30
CA LYS A 674 -3.76 15.14 -14.68
C LYS A 674 -3.72 16.17 -15.78
N VAL A 675 -4.64 17.10 -15.78
CA VAL A 675 -4.63 18.27 -16.63
C VAL A 675 -4.02 19.42 -15.83
N LEU A 676 -2.95 20.01 -16.34
CA LEU A 676 -2.11 20.99 -15.65
C LEU A 676 -2.17 22.34 -16.36
N GLY A 677 -2.20 23.42 -15.60
CA GLY A 677 -2.20 24.79 -16.15
C GLY A 677 -2.16 25.86 -15.06
N ASN A 678 -2.53 27.08 -15.40
CA ASN A 678 -2.44 28.23 -14.47
C ASN A 678 -3.82 28.77 -14.04
N ASP A 679 -4.90 28.37 -14.70
CA ASP A 679 -6.26 28.85 -14.43
C ASP A 679 -7.15 27.67 -14.04
N PRO A 680 -7.74 27.65 -12.83
CA PRO A 680 -8.54 26.53 -12.34
C PRO A 680 -9.77 26.26 -13.21
N TYR A 681 -10.42 27.29 -13.76
CA TYR A 681 -11.58 27.13 -14.59
C TYR A 681 -11.26 26.52 -15.95
N LYS A 682 -10.13 26.93 -16.53
CA LYS A 682 -9.66 26.40 -17.81
C LYS A 682 -9.16 24.98 -17.68
N VAL A 683 -8.43 24.68 -16.59
CA VAL A 683 -7.95 23.32 -16.28
C VAL A 683 -9.14 22.38 -16.08
N GLU A 684 -10.17 22.77 -15.33
CA GLU A 684 -11.40 21.97 -15.18
C GLU A 684 -12.13 21.77 -16.51
N SER A 685 -12.29 22.83 -17.30
CA SER A 685 -12.94 22.73 -18.62
C SER A 685 -12.23 21.74 -19.53
N LEU A 686 -10.90 21.77 -19.57
CA LEU A 686 -10.08 20.82 -20.32
C LEU A 686 -10.20 19.40 -19.76
N ALA A 687 -10.27 19.24 -18.43
CA ALA A 687 -10.46 17.94 -17.79
C ALA A 687 -11.82 17.33 -18.15
N VAL A 688 -12.88 18.12 -18.19
CA VAL A 688 -14.20 17.68 -18.65
C VAL A 688 -14.18 17.29 -20.14
N GLU A 689 -13.40 17.99 -20.96
CA GLU A 689 -13.23 17.60 -22.36
C GLU A 689 -12.45 16.28 -22.49
N VAL A 690 -11.40 16.07 -21.67
CA VAL A 690 -10.67 14.78 -21.58
C VAL A 690 -11.61 13.66 -21.15
N GLU A 691 -12.47 13.88 -20.15
CA GLU A 691 -13.52 12.93 -19.73
C GLU A 691 -14.41 12.53 -20.91
N ARG A 692 -14.91 13.53 -21.65
CA ARG A 692 -15.81 13.30 -22.80
C ARG A 692 -15.13 12.47 -23.88
N ILE A 693 -13.88 12.79 -24.21
CA ILE A 693 -13.09 12.07 -25.22
C ILE A 693 -12.84 10.63 -24.78
N LEU A 694 -12.38 10.43 -23.53
CA LEU A 694 -12.05 9.10 -23.01
C LEU A 694 -13.28 8.24 -22.78
N SER A 695 -14.42 8.82 -22.36
CA SER A 695 -15.69 8.09 -22.24
C SER A 695 -16.21 7.58 -23.59
N GLY A 696 -15.80 8.20 -24.71
CA GLY A 696 -16.13 7.75 -26.07
C GLY A 696 -15.32 6.53 -26.53
N LEU A 697 -14.26 6.14 -25.81
CA LEU A 697 -13.46 4.96 -26.14
C LEU A 697 -14.19 3.67 -25.71
N LYS A 698 -14.24 2.68 -26.57
CA LYS A 698 -14.89 1.39 -26.28
C LYS A 698 -14.24 0.63 -25.12
N GLU A 699 -12.97 0.89 -24.89
CA GLU A 699 -12.11 0.25 -23.88
C GLU A 699 -12.21 0.93 -22.52
N THR A 700 -12.88 2.07 -22.43
CA THR A 700 -13.12 2.75 -21.15
C THR A 700 -14.37 2.17 -20.46
N GLN A 701 -14.23 1.78 -19.21
CA GLN A 701 -15.36 1.41 -18.37
C GLN A 701 -16.01 2.67 -17.77
N THR A 702 -15.18 3.53 -17.15
CA THR A 702 -15.61 4.84 -16.63
C THR A 702 -14.49 5.86 -16.79
N ALA A 703 -14.85 7.09 -17.08
CA ALA A 703 -13.97 8.25 -16.98
C ALA A 703 -14.75 9.39 -16.31
N PHE A 704 -14.12 10.06 -15.34
CA PHE A 704 -14.76 11.10 -14.56
C PHE A 704 -13.76 12.21 -14.20
N ALA A 705 -14.07 13.45 -14.59
CA ALA A 705 -13.28 14.62 -14.25
C ALA A 705 -13.70 15.19 -12.88
N ASP A 706 -12.74 15.61 -12.12
CA ASP A 706 -12.96 16.34 -10.87
C ASP A 706 -13.53 17.74 -11.18
N ARG A 707 -14.64 18.08 -10.54
CA ARG A 707 -15.37 19.33 -10.76
C ARG A 707 -15.45 20.12 -9.47
N SER A 708 -14.46 20.93 -9.23
CA SER A 708 -14.34 21.71 -7.99
C SER A 708 -14.35 23.23 -8.21
N ALA A 709 -14.36 23.70 -9.47
CA ALA A 709 -14.16 25.11 -9.77
C ALA A 709 -15.43 25.97 -9.78
N LYS A 710 -16.62 25.42 -9.51
CA LYS A 710 -17.91 26.13 -9.68
C LYS A 710 -18.81 26.05 -8.45
N MET A 711 -18.27 26.36 -7.27
CA MET A 711 -19.09 26.56 -6.08
C MET A 711 -19.65 27.98 -6.03
N LEU A 712 -20.85 28.19 -5.49
CA LEU A 712 -21.43 29.52 -5.33
C LEU A 712 -20.79 30.27 -4.16
N TYR A 713 -20.48 31.55 -4.41
CA TYR A 713 -19.92 32.48 -3.44
C TYR A 713 -20.77 33.75 -3.37
N VAL A 714 -20.79 34.36 -2.20
CA VAL A 714 -21.32 35.72 -1.99
C VAL A 714 -20.14 36.67 -1.91
N ASP A 715 -19.83 37.36 -2.98
CA ASP A 715 -18.75 38.34 -3.05
C ASP A 715 -19.22 39.67 -2.50
N ILE A 716 -18.53 40.18 -1.50
CA ILE A 716 -18.79 41.51 -0.91
C ILE A 716 -17.63 42.43 -1.26
N ILE A 717 -17.81 43.30 -2.22
CA ILE A 717 -16.77 44.15 -2.80
C ILE A 717 -16.86 45.55 -2.20
N PRO A 718 -15.86 46.06 -1.45
CA PRO A 718 -15.90 47.36 -0.79
C PRO A 718 -15.96 48.51 -1.80
N LYS A 719 -16.85 49.46 -1.57
CA LYS A 719 -16.88 50.77 -2.26
C LYS A 719 -16.01 51.75 -1.46
N ARG A 720 -14.73 51.86 -1.80
CA ARG A 720 -13.74 52.61 -1.01
C ARG A 720 -14.10 54.06 -0.77
N GLU A 721 -14.69 54.74 -1.75
CA GLU A 721 -15.13 56.12 -1.61
C GLU A 721 -16.28 56.24 -0.60
N LYS A 722 -17.25 55.31 -0.66
CA LYS A 722 -18.37 55.31 0.29
C LYS A 722 -17.93 54.94 1.70
N LEU A 723 -16.98 54.05 1.85
CA LEU A 723 -16.39 53.77 3.19
C LEU A 723 -15.79 55.04 3.78
N ALA A 724 -15.03 55.80 3.00
CA ALA A 724 -14.43 57.07 3.47
C ALA A 724 -15.45 58.11 3.88
N GLU A 725 -16.60 58.25 3.16
CA GLU A 725 -17.70 59.14 3.50
C GLU A 725 -18.26 58.84 4.91
N TYR A 726 -18.26 57.60 5.33
CA TYR A 726 -18.77 57.17 6.65
C TYR A 726 -17.69 56.95 7.71
N GLY A 727 -16.43 57.36 7.44
CA GLY A 727 -15.31 57.20 8.37
C GLY A 727 -14.89 55.76 8.60
N LEU A 728 -15.13 54.89 7.61
CA LEU A 728 -14.77 53.51 7.63
C LEU A 728 -13.57 53.24 6.70
N ASN A 729 -12.78 52.22 6.99
CA ASN A 729 -11.77 51.70 6.11
C ASN A 729 -12.10 50.26 5.72
N VAL A 730 -11.35 49.70 4.78
CA VAL A 730 -11.60 48.34 4.27
C VAL A 730 -11.44 47.31 5.42
N SER A 731 -10.50 47.49 6.34
CA SER A 731 -10.29 46.55 7.45
C SER A 731 -11.50 46.49 8.41
N ASP A 732 -12.22 47.61 8.59
CA ASP A 732 -13.44 47.63 9.41
C ASP A 732 -14.51 46.76 8.81
N LEU A 733 -14.76 46.92 7.48
CA LEU A 733 -15.74 46.15 6.76
C LEU A 733 -15.34 44.65 6.72
N MET A 734 -14.09 44.35 6.42
CA MET A 734 -13.60 42.95 6.42
C MET A 734 -13.69 42.31 7.81
N GLY A 735 -13.45 43.07 8.85
CA GLY A 735 -13.64 42.62 10.23
C GLY A 735 -15.08 42.24 10.55
N ILE A 736 -16.06 42.98 10.03
CA ILE A 736 -17.49 42.63 10.17
C ILE A 736 -17.83 41.40 9.35
N ILE A 737 -17.40 41.33 8.08
CA ILE A 737 -17.64 40.18 7.22
C ILE A 737 -17.10 38.89 7.87
N GLY A 738 -15.83 38.87 8.24
CA GLY A 738 -15.21 37.67 8.75
C GLY A 738 -15.78 37.20 10.10
N ARG A 739 -16.03 38.12 11.02
CA ARG A 739 -16.44 37.78 12.38
C ARG A 739 -17.94 37.68 12.56
N VAL A 740 -18.71 38.56 11.97
CA VAL A 740 -20.16 38.65 12.22
C VAL A 740 -21.01 37.95 11.16
N ILE A 741 -20.65 38.03 9.90
CA ILE A 741 -21.32 37.27 8.83
C ILE A 741 -20.75 35.86 8.78
N GLY A 742 -19.41 35.74 8.69
CA GLY A 742 -18.71 34.46 8.57
C GLY A 742 -18.59 33.66 9.86
N GLY A 743 -18.76 34.30 11.03
CA GLY A 743 -18.73 33.62 12.33
C GLY A 743 -17.37 33.06 12.69
N MET A 744 -16.27 33.74 12.37
CA MET A 744 -14.94 33.32 12.82
C MET A 744 -14.82 33.31 14.34
N PRO A 745 -14.10 32.35 14.95
CA PRO A 745 -13.90 32.30 16.37
C PRO A 745 -13.26 33.61 16.89
N LEU A 746 -13.82 34.18 17.95
CA LEU A 746 -13.24 35.35 18.62
C LEU A 746 -12.26 34.96 19.69
N ASP A 747 -12.56 33.88 20.42
CA ASP A 747 -11.82 33.40 21.56
C ASP A 747 -12.23 31.95 21.90
N TYR A 748 -11.68 31.37 22.96
CA TYR A 748 -11.97 30.02 23.42
C TYR A 748 -12.39 30.01 24.89
N ALA A 749 -13.58 29.47 25.18
CA ALA A 749 -13.99 29.14 26.55
C ALA A 749 -13.15 27.95 27.06
N VAL A 750 -12.81 28.02 28.35
CA VAL A 750 -11.94 27.05 29.02
C VAL A 750 -12.71 26.31 30.10
N GLU A 751 -13.16 25.08 29.76
CA GLU A 751 -13.84 24.19 30.70
C GLU A 751 -12.88 23.08 31.15
N GLY A 752 -12.12 23.35 32.23
CA GLY A 752 -11.10 22.40 32.68
C GLY A 752 -9.98 22.22 31.64
N ARG A 753 -9.94 21.04 30.99
CA ARG A 753 -8.99 20.72 29.90
C ARG A 753 -9.57 20.96 28.51
N GLU A 754 -10.87 21.18 28.42
CA GLU A 754 -11.59 21.36 27.17
C GLU A 754 -11.50 22.81 26.70
N ARG A 755 -11.48 23.01 25.39
CA ARG A 755 -11.40 24.31 24.73
C ARG A 755 -12.46 24.38 23.66
N TYR A 756 -13.40 25.34 23.83
CA TYR A 756 -14.52 25.51 22.92
C TYR A 756 -14.50 26.90 22.30
N PRO A 757 -14.66 27.00 20.96
CA PRO A 757 -14.71 28.32 20.30
C PRO A 757 -15.86 29.15 20.80
N ILE A 758 -15.62 30.44 20.96
CA ILE A 758 -16.66 31.47 21.18
C ILE A 758 -16.81 32.22 19.87
N ARG A 759 -18.00 32.13 19.26
CA ARG A 759 -18.30 32.77 18.00
C ARG A 759 -19.37 33.81 18.16
N VAL A 760 -19.19 34.95 17.47
CA VAL A 760 -20.21 35.99 17.31
C VAL A 760 -20.68 35.96 15.87
N ARG A 761 -21.99 35.92 15.66
CA ARG A 761 -22.58 35.97 14.34
C ARG A 761 -23.94 36.64 14.37
N LEU A 762 -24.45 37.04 13.22
CA LEU A 762 -25.83 37.47 13.10
C LEU A 762 -26.78 36.33 13.41
N ALA A 763 -27.91 36.62 14.05
CA ALA A 763 -29.00 35.68 14.15
C ALA A 763 -29.46 35.21 12.75
N ARG A 764 -29.97 33.98 12.69
CA ARG A 764 -30.25 33.32 11.41
C ARG A 764 -31.15 34.11 10.49
N ASP A 765 -32.18 34.74 11.06
CA ASP A 765 -33.19 35.54 10.33
C ASP A 765 -32.60 36.75 9.60
N PHE A 766 -31.36 37.13 9.85
CA PHE A 766 -30.66 38.27 9.21
C PHE A 766 -29.55 37.81 8.23
N ARG A 767 -29.49 36.55 7.88
CA ARG A 767 -28.48 36.01 6.96
C ARG A 767 -28.96 34.80 6.17
N ASP A 768 -30.26 34.50 6.15
CA ASP A 768 -30.83 33.38 5.37
C ASP A 768 -30.85 33.69 3.87
N GLU A 769 -30.96 34.95 3.47
CA GLU A 769 -30.94 35.38 2.08
C GLU A 769 -29.80 36.40 1.83
N VAL A 770 -29.38 36.52 0.56
CA VAL A 770 -28.32 37.47 0.18
C VAL A 770 -28.79 38.92 0.32
N GLU A 771 -30.09 39.15 0.11
CA GLU A 771 -30.74 40.42 0.32
C GLU A 771 -30.70 40.88 1.76
N ASP A 772 -30.82 39.97 2.72
CA ASP A 772 -30.70 40.27 4.17
C ASP A 772 -29.34 40.86 4.50
N ILE A 773 -28.28 40.30 3.88
CA ILE A 773 -26.90 40.81 4.06
C ILE A 773 -26.79 42.23 3.42
N ARG A 774 -27.44 42.47 2.28
CA ARG A 774 -27.42 43.78 1.62
C ARG A 774 -28.10 44.86 2.47
N ASP A 775 -29.23 44.53 3.04
CA ASP A 775 -30.07 45.42 3.82
C ASP A 775 -29.62 45.52 5.29
N LEU A 776 -28.67 44.73 5.72
CA LEU A 776 -28.09 44.75 7.06
C LEU A 776 -27.56 46.13 7.39
N GLU A 777 -28.17 46.78 8.39
CA GLU A 777 -27.76 48.09 8.89
C GLU A 777 -26.78 47.92 10.08
N PHE A 778 -25.75 48.73 10.11
CA PHE A 778 -24.83 48.81 11.25
C PHE A 778 -24.46 50.26 11.55
N ILE A 779 -24.05 50.49 12.79
CA ILE A 779 -23.60 51.80 13.26
C ILE A 779 -22.10 51.96 13.00
N THR A 780 -21.74 53.04 12.32
CA THR A 780 -20.34 53.39 12.05
C THR A 780 -19.67 54.00 13.32
N PRO A 781 -18.33 54.11 13.38
CA PRO A 781 -17.65 54.83 14.46
C PRO A 781 -18.04 56.27 14.60
N THR A 782 -18.56 56.90 13.54
CA THR A 782 -19.05 58.28 13.55
C THR A 782 -20.49 58.39 14.04
N GLY A 783 -21.19 57.28 14.33
CA GLY A 783 -22.58 57.24 14.79
C GLY A 783 -23.62 57.20 13.65
N ALA A 784 -23.22 57.18 12.38
CA ALA A 784 -24.13 57.05 11.30
C ALA A 784 -24.65 55.60 11.13
N VAL A 785 -25.90 55.43 10.76
CA VAL A 785 -26.50 54.12 10.42
C VAL A 785 -26.37 53.92 8.93
N VAL A 786 -25.73 52.83 8.54
CA VAL A 786 -25.44 52.53 7.12
C VAL A 786 -25.76 51.11 6.80
N SER A 787 -26.39 50.83 5.64
CA SER A 787 -26.58 49.45 5.14
C SER A 787 -25.33 48.95 4.42
N PHE A 788 -25.13 47.63 4.46
CA PHE A 788 -24.02 47.00 3.76
C PHE A 788 -24.03 47.32 2.26
N GLY A 789 -25.22 47.34 1.61
CA GLY A 789 -25.36 47.66 0.21
C GLY A 789 -24.93 49.09 -0.19
N ASN A 790 -24.91 50.03 0.77
CA ASN A 790 -24.37 51.35 0.54
C ASN A 790 -22.86 51.41 0.45
N VAL A 791 -22.16 50.56 1.25
CA VAL A 791 -20.71 50.57 1.36
C VAL A 791 -20.02 49.43 0.61
N ALA A 792 -20.77 48.45 0.11
CA ALA A 792 -20.25 47.33 -0.67
C ALA A 792 -21.21 46.94 -1.82
N ASP A 793 -20.65 46.38 -2.88
CA ASP A 793 -21.41 45.65 -3.90
C ASP A 793 -21.45 44.17 -3.51
N ILE A 794 -22.66 43.61 -3.47
CA ILE A 794 -22.87 42.21 -3.10
C ILE A 794 -23.35 41.46 -4.34
N LYS A 795 -22.61 40.42 -4.73
CA LYS A 795 -22.86 39.64 -5.95
C LYS A 795 -22.70 38.14 -5.65
N ILE A 796 -23.54 37.35 -6.32
CA ILE A 796 -23.32 35.89 -6.35
C ILE A 796 -22.37 35.59 -7.52
N SER A 797 -21.30 34.90 -7.22
CA SER A 797 -20.29 34.42 -8.18
C SER A 797 -20.08 32.94 -8.10
N GLN A 798 -19.31 32.41 -9.03
CA GLN A 798 -18.82 31.03 -8.98
C GLN A 798 -17.30 31.05 -8.75
N ALA A 799 -16.85 30.30 -7.79
CA ALA A 799 -15.43 30.16 -7.48
C ALA A 799 -15.08 28.71 -7.08
N PRO A 800 -13.79 28.33 -7.05
CA PRO A 800 -13.39 26.99 -6.67
C PRO A 800 -13.76 26.66 -5.22
N SER A 801 -14.29 25.46 -4.99
CA SER A 801 -14.45 24.89 -3.64
C SER A 801 -13.16 24.30 -3.09
N MET A 802 -12.27 23.89 -3.99
CA MET A 802 -10.93 23.39 -3.72
C MET A 802 -10.06 23.61 -4.97
N ILE A 803 -8.83 24.05 -4.77
CA ILE A 803 -7.81 24.10 -5.82
C ILE A 803 -6.77 23.04 -5.52
N LYS A 804 -6.45 22.22 -6.51
CA LYS A 804 -5.36 21.25 -6.45
C LYS A 804 -4.19 21.79 -7.24
N SER A 805 -2.99 21.62 -6.69
CA SER A 805 -1.76 21.91 -7.41
C SER A 805 -0.82 20.70 -7.42
N ASP A 806 -0.08 20.51 -8.48
CA ASP A 806 0.91 19.46 -8.66
C ASP A 806 2.18 20.08 -9.22
N ASN A 807 3.25 20.02 -8.42
CA ASN A 807 4.55 20.60 -8.75
C ASN A 807 4.47 22.10 -9.20
N GLY A 808 3.61 22.87 -8.52
CA GLY A 808 3.47 24.32 -8.78
C GLY A 808 2.50 24.68 -9.88
N PHE A 809 1.87 23.72 -10.56
CA PHE A 809 0.81 23.94 -11.54
C PHE A 809 -0.55 23.61 -10.94
N ILE A 810 -1.56 24.41 -11.24
CA ILE A 810 -2.95 24.06 -10.91
C ILE A 810 -3.33 22.81 -11.69
N ALA A 811 -3.98 21.86 -11.02
CA ALA A 811 -4.30 20.56 -11.57
C ALA A 811 -5.80 20.22 -11.43
N SER A 812 -6.35 19.59 -12.44
CA SER A 812 -7.63 18.86 -12.35
C SER A 812 -7.41 17.41 -12.77
N TYR A 813 -8.02 16.49 -12.03
CA TYR A 813 -7.80 15.06 -12.22
C TYR A 813 -8.99 14.41 -12.93
N VAL A 814 -8.69 13.62 -13.94
CA VAL A 814 -9.67 12.75 -14.61
C VAL A 814 -9.38 11.31 -14.17
N TYR A 815 -10.28 10.74 -13.41
CA TYR A 815 -10.21 9.37 -12.92
C TYR A 815 -10.71 8.42 -13.99
N VAL A 816 -9.89 7.41 -14.32
CA VAL A 816 -10.17 6.50 -15.43
C VAL A 816 -10.08 5.06 -14.96
N VAL A 817 -11.07 4.26 -15.34
CA VAL A 817 -11.09 2.81 -15.16
C VAL A 817 -11.19 2.17 -16.54
N PRO A 818 -10.11 1.55 -17.05
CA PRO A 818 -10.17 0.77 -18.28
C PRO A 818 -10.99 -0.51 -18.08
N LYS A 819 -11.53 -1.07 -19.15
CA LYS A 819 -12.14 -2.40 -19.12
C LYS A 819 -11.09 -3.47 -18.80
N GLY A 820 -11.54 -4.57 -18.18
CA GLY A 820 -10.63 -5.61 -17.69
C GLY A 820 -9.89 -6.41 -18.75
N ASP A 821 -10.28 -6.32 -20.00
CA ASP A 821 -9.75 -7.07 -21.13
C ASP A 821 -8.57 -6.40 -21.85
N ILE A 822 -8.30 -5.12 -21.56
CA ILE A 822 -7.18 -4.38 -22.15
C ILE A 822 -6.00 -4.24 -21.17
N GLY A 823 -4.76 -4.19 -21.69
CA GLY A 823 -3.57 -3.83 -20.92
C GLY A 823 -3.51 -2.33 -20.62
N MET A 824 -2.96 -1.99 -19.47
CA MET A 824 -2.87 -0.59 -19.03
C MET A 824 -2.02 0.26 -19.98
N ASP A 825 -0.89 -0.27 -20.45
CA ASP A 825 0.00 0.38 -21.42
C ASP A 825 -0.68 0.55 -22.78
N GLU A 826 -1.34 -0.49 -23.29
CA GLU A 826 -2.08 -0.43 -24.57
C GLU A 826 -3.22 0.62 -24.50
N TYR A 827 -3.96 0.62 -23.39
CA TYR A 827 -5.00 1.62 -23.16
C TYR A 827 -4.44 3.05 -23.19
N VAL A 828 -3.34 3.29 -22.47
CA VAL A 828 -2.72 4.63 -22.38
C VAL A 828 -2.19 5.07 -23.75
N GLU A 829 -1.54 4.19 -24.52
CA GLU A 829 -1.08 4.52 -25.88
C GLU A 829 -2.24 4.94 -26.78
N ARG A 830 -3.36 4.21 -26.73
CA ARG A 830 -4.57 4.53 -27.49
C ARG A 830 -5.21 5.83 -27.02
N ALA A 831 -5.40 5.98 -25.72
CA ALA A 831 -5.97 7.18 -25.12
C ALA A 831 -5.11 8.43 -25.39
N GLN A 832 -3.78 8.30 -25.29
CA GLN A 832 -2.86 9.40 -25.60
C GLN A 832 -2.92 9.83 -27.08
N ARG A 833 -3.06 8.89 -28.00
CA ARG A 833 -3.21 9.19 -29.43
C ARG A 833 -4.51 9.96 -29.67
N VAL A 834 -5.63 9.45 -29.16
CA VAL A 834 -6.95 10.07 -29.34
C VAL A 834 -7.01 11.45 -28.68
N LEU A 835 -6.40 11.60 -27.49
CA LEU A 835 -6.32 12.94 -26.85
C LEU A 835 -5.48 13.92 -27.66
N LYS A 836 -4.32 13.50 -28.19
CA LYS A 836 -3.49 14.39 -29.03
C LYS A 836 -4.18 14.83 -30.33
N GLU A 837 -5.03 13.99 -30.88
CA GLU A 837 -5.78 14.28 -32.12
C GLU A 837 -6.99 15.19 -31.85
N ASN A 838 -7.69 15.06 -30.72
CA ASN A 838 -8.98 15.68 -30.47
C ASN A 838 -8.95 16.80 -29.42
N LEU A 839 -7.95 16.82 -28.52
CA LEU A 839 -7.84 17.83 -27.46
C LEU A 839 -6.96 19.01 -27.91
N LYS A 840 -7.54 20.20 -27.97
CA LYS A 840 -6.81 21.44 -28.27
C LYS A 840 -6.31 22.08 -26.98
N LEU A 841 -5.03 21.92 -26.67
CA LEU A 841 -4.41 22.54 -25.51
C LEU A 841 -3.95 23.96 -25.83
N PRO A 842 -4.33 24.97 -25.02
CA PRO A 842 -3.75 26.30 -25.10
C PRO A 842 -2.24 26.27 -24.66
N PRO A 843 -1.44 27.29 -25.06
CA PRO A 843 -0.08 27.42 -24.55
C PRO A 843 -0.05 27.47 -23.01
N GLY A 844 0.91 26.76 -22.39
CA GLY A 844 1.03 26.66 -20.93
C GLY A 844 0.14 25.60 -20.27
N TYR A 845 -0.66 24.86 -21.04
CA TYR A 845 -1.44 23.74 -20.55
C TYR A 845 -0.91 22.41 -21.05
N SER A 846 -1.01 21.38 -20.22
CA SER A 846 -0.54 20.04 -20.54
C SER A 846 -1.40 18.98 -19.87
N PHE A 847 -1.27 17.72 -20.32
CA PHE A 847 -1.83 16.58 -19.63
C PHE A 847 -0.79 15.47 -19.43
N VAL A 848 -0.92 14.75 -18.32
CA VAL A 848 -0.03 13.64 -17.96
C VAL A 848 -0.86 12.48 -17.46
N PHE A 849 -0.58 11.26 -17.96
CA PHE A 849 -1.14 10.04 -17.40
C PHE A 849 -0.45 9.71 -16.07
N SER A 850 -1.23 9.38 -15.06
CA SER A 850 -0.78 9.17 -13.68
C SER A 850 -1.53 8.00 -13.02
N GLY A 851 -1.24 7.73 -11.77
CA GLY A 851 -1.73 6.58 -11.02
C GLY A 851 -0.78 5.38 -11.14
N GLN A 852 -1.31 4.17 -11.11
CA GLN A 852 -0.49 2.94 -11.21
C GLN A 852 0.30 2.85 -12.52
N TYR A 853 -0.11 3.57 -13.56
CA TYR A 853 0.61 3.65 -14.84
C TYR A 853 2.03 4.22 -14.68
N GLU A 854 2.24 5.22 -13.82
CA GLU A 854 3.59 5.77 -13.56
C GLU A 854 4.53 4.68 -13.02
N ASN A 855 4.02 3.89 -12.08
CA ASN A 855 4.75 2.78 -11.47
C ASN A 855 5.00 1.66 -12.50
N LEU A 856 3.98 1.31 -13.31
CA LEU A 856 4.12 0.32 -14.37
C LEU A 856 5.20 0.73 -15.39
N LYS A 857 5.18 1.96 -15.86
CA LYS A 857 6.16 2.48 -16.84
C LYS A 857 7.58 2.46 -16.28
N ARG A 858 7.76 2.92 -15.04
CA ARG A 858 9.05 2.89 -14.36
C ARG A 858 9.55 1.45 -14.20
N ALA A 859 8.67 0.54 -13.77
CA ALA A 859 9.02 -0.87 -13.61
C ALA A 859 9.39 -1.53 -14.94
N GLN A 860 8.65 -1.26 -16.02
CA GLN A 860 8.98 -1.76 -17.36
C GLN A 860 10.36 -1.26 -17.84
N GLN A 861 10.67 0.01 -17.64
CA GLN A 861 11.98 0.58 -17.96
C GLN A 861 13.10 -0.10 -17.16
N THR A 862 12.89 -0.27 -15.86
CA THR A 862 13.85 -0.93 -14.96
C THR A 862 14.02 -2.41 -15.36
N MET A 863 12.94 -3.14 -15.63
CA MET A 863 12.99 -4.54 -16.08
C MET A 863 13.68 -4.70 -17.45
N GLY A 864 13.51 -3.71 -18.34
CA GLY A 864 14.22 -3.66 -19.63
C GLY A 864 15.74 -3.62 -19.49
N ILE A 865 16.27 -3.17 -18.34
CA ILE A 865 17.70 -3.17 -18.02
C ILE A 865 18.07 -4.41 -17.19
N ILE A 866 17.25 -4.75 -16.20
CA ILE A 866 17.52 -5.82 -15.22
C ILE A 866 17.55 -7.20 -15.89
N ILE A 867 16.60 -7.50 -16.78
CA ILE A 867 16.51 -8.83 -17.40
C ILE A 867 17.72 -9.11 -18.29
N PRO A 868 18.15 -8.23 -19.22
CA PRO A 868 19.38 -8.42 -19.96
C PRO A 868 20.61 -8.55 -19.06
N LEU A 869 20.69 -7.75 -17.99
CA LEU A 869 21.81 -7.84 -17.04
C LEU A 869 21.83 -9.21 -16.33
N ALA A 870 20.67 -9.71 -15.92
CA ALA A 870 20.57 -11.05 -15.34
C ALA A 870 21.04 -12.14 -16.32
N ILE A 871 20.64 -12.04 -17.59
CA ILE A 871 21.07 -12.98 -18.64
C ILE A 871 22.58 -12.93 -18.83
N ILE A 872 23.19 -11.74 -18.85
CA ILE A 872 24.64 -11.57 -18.96
C ILE A 872 25.36 -12.18 -17.76
N ILE A 873 24.89 -11.93 -16.54
CA ILE A 873 25.48 -12.52 -15.32
C ILE A 873 25.39 -14.04 -15.36
N ILE A 874 24.23 -14.59 -15.72
CA ILE A 874 24.03 -16.04 -15.88
C ILE A 874 24.99 -16.59 -16.94
N PHE A 875 25.13 -15.92 -18.08
CA PHE A 875 26.05 -16.31 -19.13
C PHE A 875 27.51 -16.38 -18.66
N ILE A 876 27.95 -15.37 -17.90
CA ILE A 876 29.33 -15.33 -17.33
C ILE A 876 29.53 -16.51 -16.39
N LEU A 877 28.59 -16.80 -15.51
CA LEU A 877 28.66 -17.92 -14.58
C LEU A 877 28.68 -19.27 -15.30
N LEU A 878 27.84 -19.41 -16.33
CA LEU A 878 27.83 -20.57 -17.20
C LEU A 878 29.16 -20.76 -17.92
N TYR A 879 29.76 -19.67 -18.44
CA TYR A 879 31.04 -19.72 -19.10
C TYR A 879 32.17 -20.10 -18.11
N MET A 880 32.15 -19.59 -16.90
CA MET A 880 33.09 -19.98 -15.86
C MET A 880 32.99 -21.47 -15.51
N ASN A 881 31.78 -22.01 -15.51
CA ASN A 881 31.52 -23.43 -15.23
C ASN A 881 31.94 -24.36 -16.38
N PHE A 882 31.52 -24.06 -17.62
CA PHE A 882 31.74 -24.92 -18.77
C PHE A 882 33.09 -24.67 -19.47
N ARG A 883 33.66 -23.48 -19.32
CA ARG A 883 34.82 -22.96 -20.11
C ARG A 883 34.60 -23.15 -21.62
N SER A 884 33.35 -23.06 -22.08
CA SER A 884 32.94 -23.22 -23.44
C SER A 884 31.85 -22.23 -23.82
N PHE A 885 32.13 -21.33 -24.75
CA PHE A 885 31.16 -20.36 -25.26
C PHE A 885 29.90 -21.02 -25.84
N PHE A 886 30.10 -22.06 -26.63
CA PHE A 886 28.99 -22.79 -27.28
C PHE A 886 28.01 -23.39 -26.27
N LYS A 887 28.51 -24.10 -25.23
CA LYS A 887 27.66 -24.73 -24.20
C LYS A 887 26.91 -23.69 -23.37
N SER A 888 27.59 -22.59 -23.01
CA SER A 888 26.96 -21.47 -22.30
C SER A 888 25.85 -20.82 -23.14
N MET A 889 26.14 -20.57 -24.43
CA MET A 889 25.17 -20.02 -25.35
C MET A 889 23.98 -20.95 -25.59
N LEU A 890 24.20 -22.26 -25.63
CA LEU A 890 23.13 -23.25 -25.77
C LEU A 890 22.13 -23.17 -24.61
N VAL A 891 22.62 -23.05 -23.40
CA VAL A 891 21.76 -22.88 -22.21
C VAL A 891 20.95 -21.58 -22.30
N ILE A 892 21.58 -20.47 -22.67
CA ILE A 892 20.86 -19.17 -22.81
C ILE A 892 19.84 -19.20 -23.95
N LEU A 893 20.19 -19.76 -25.13
CA LEU A 893 19.27 -19.83 -26.25
C LEU A 893 18.08 -20.78 -25.99
N SER A 894 18.16 -21.62 -24.97
CA SER A 894 17.06 -22.50 -24.59
C SER A 894 16.03 -21.85 -23.69
N VAL A 895 16.35 -20.69 -23.08
CA VAL A 895 15.45 -19.92 -22.22
C VAL A 895 14.13 -19.53 -22.93
N PRO A 896 14.10 -19.02 -24.18
CA PRO A 896 12.85 -18.67 -24.86
C PRO A 896 11.86 -19.82 -24.98
N PHE A 897 12.34 -21.04 -25.05
CA PHE A 897 11.47 -22.23 -25.06
C PHE A 897 10.77 -22.46 -23.72
N THR A 898 11.47 -22.21 -22.61
CA THR A 898 10.85 -22.31 -21.29
C THR A 898 9.83 -21.18 -21.09
N LEU A 899 10.08 -20.01 -21.66
CA LEU A 899 9.15 -18.88 -21.65
C LEU A 899 7.86 -19.17 -22.45
N PHE A 900 7.91 -20.02 -23.48
CA PHE A 900 6.70 -20.47 -24.16
C PHE A 900 5.73 -21.15 -23.19
N GLY A 901 6.23 -22.02 -22.32
CA GLY A 901 5.41 -22.66 -21.28
C GLY A 901 4.92 -21.67 -20.23
N ALA A 902 5.78 -20.76 -19.81
CA ALA A 902 5.45 -19.73 -18.82
C ALA A 902 4.31 -18.82 -19.29
N PHE A 903 4.47 -18.21 -20.48
CA PHE A 903 3.47 -17.31 -21.05
C PHE A 903 2.22 -18.08 -21.54
N GLY A 904 2.39 -19.30 -22.04
CA GLY A 904 1.28 -20.15 -22.44
C GLY A 904 0.33 -20.48 -21.30
N LEU A 905 0.87 -20.86 -20.13
CA LEU A 905 0.06 -21.13 -18.95
C LEU A 905 -0.62 -19.84 -18.42
N MET A 906 0.09 -18.72 -18.38
CA MET A 906 -0.51 -17.43 -18.00
C MET A 906 -1.66 -17.03 -18.93
N TYR A 907 -1.50 -17.21 -20.24
CA TYR A 907 -2.53 -16.92 -21.23
C TYR A 907 -3.77 -17.82 -21.05
N ILE A 908 -3.58 -19.11 -20.82
CA ILE A 908 -4.67 -20.08 -20.57
C ILE A 908 -5.43 -19.74 -19.29
N LEU A 909 -4.71 -19.31 -18.22
CA LEU A 909 -5.32 -18.92 -16.94
C LEU A 909 -5.94 -17.51 -16.97
N GLY A 910 -5.78 -16.76 -18.05
CA GLY A 910 -6.27 -15.39 -18.16
C GLY A 910 -5.53 -14.39 -17.25
N TYR A 911 -4.29 -14.70 -16.86
CA TYR A 911 -3.49 -13.81 -16.00
C TYR A 911 -2.85 -12.71 -16.83
N LYS A 912 -2.86 -11.49 -16.26
CA LYS A 912 -2.18 -10.34 -16.86
C LYS A 912 -0.69 -10.36 -16.52
N MET A 913 0.12 -9.72 -17.37
CA MET A 913 1.54 -9.55 -17.14
C MET A 913 1.77 -8.42 -16.13
N SER A 914 2.13 -8.80 -14.93
CA SER A 914 2.42 -7.89 -13.81
C SER A 914 3.90 -7.93 -13.43
N ILE A 915 4.34 -7.03 -12.54
CA ILE A 915 5.70 -7.09 -11.98
C ILE A 915 5.92 -8.43 -11.25
N ALA A 916 4.92 -8.93 -10.54
CA ALA A 916 4.98 -10.26 -9.91
C ALA A 916 5.28 -11.35 -10.93
N SER A 917 4.63 -11.32 -12.11
CA SER A 917 4.88 -12.28 -13.19
C SER A 917 6.31 -12.18 -13.73
N TRP A 918 6.83 -10.97 -13.91
CA TRP A 918 8.22 -10.76 -14.33
C TRP A 918 9.23 -11.27 -13.29
N VAL A 919 8.98 -11.07 -12.00
CA VAL A 919 9.81 -11.65 -10.92
C VAL A 919 9.77 -13.19 -10.97
N GLY A 920 8.61 -13.78 -11.25
CA GLY A 920 8.47 -15.22 -11.49
C GLY A 920 9.27 -15.69 -12.71
N VAL A 921 9.29 -14.93 -13.80
CA VAL A 921 10.12 -15.19 -14.98
C VAL A 921 11.61 -15.15 -14.64
N ILE A 922 12.07 -14.15 -13.87
CA ILE A 922 13.48 -14.07 -13.43
C ILE A 922 13.86 -15.31 -12.59
N ALA A 923 12.97 -15.76 -11.72
CA ALA A 923 13.18 -17.00 -10.95
C ALA A 923 13.29 -18.24 -11.86
N LEU A 924 12.47 -18.31 -12.91
CA LEU A 924 12.50 -19.37 -13.91
C LEU A 924 13.81 -19.36 -14.72
N LEU A 925 14.39 -18.18 -15.03
CA LEU A 925 15.66 -18.09 -15.77
C LEU A 925 16.79 -18.83 -15.03
N GLY A 926 16.89 -18.60 -13.72
CA GLY A 926 17.87 -19.29 -12.87
C GLY A 926 17.68 -20.80 -12.85
N LEU A 927 16.44 -21.25 -12.69
CA LEU A 927 16.08 -22.65 -12.65
C LEU A 927 16.30 -23.36 -14.01
N ALA A 928 15.94 -22.72 -15.10
CA ALA A 928 16.18 -23.25 -16.45
C ALA A 928 17.67 -23.41 -16.75
N ALA A 929 18.50 -22.44 -16.32
CA ALA A 929 19.95 -22.51 -16.43
C ALA A 929 20.52 -23.70 -15.61
N GLU A 930 20.06 -23.89 -14.39
CA GLU A 930 20.46 -25.03 -13.54
C GLU A 930 20.16 -26.39 -14.19
N LEU A 931 18.91 -26.57 -14.64
CA LEU A 931 18.50 -27.80 -15.29
C LEU A 931 19.38 -28.10 -16.53
N GLY A 932 19.73 -27.06 -17.28
CA GLY A 932 20.60 -27.14 -18.45
C GLY A 932 22.05 -27.51 -18.11
N VAL A 933 22.64 -26.85 -17.11
CA VAL A 933 24.02 -27.07 -16.67
C VAL A 933 24.28 -28.52 -16.33
N VAL A 934 23.44 -29.06 -15.47
CA VAL A 934 23.62 -30.45 -14.99
C VAL A 934 23.43 -31.46 -16.12
N MET A 935 22.48 -31.24 -17.05
CA MET A 935 22.28 -32.16 -18.16
C MET A 935 23.48 -32.17 -19.10
N ILE A 936 23.96 -30.99 -19.49
CA ILE A 936 25.13 -30.87 -20.39
C ILE A 936 26.35 -31.55 -19.79
N MET A 937 26.57 -31.42 -18.47
CA MET A 937 27.68 -32.09 -17.77
C MET A 937 27.59 -33.61 -17.93
N PHE A 938 26.40 -34.19 -17.76
CA PHE A 938 26.26 -35.65 -17.85
C PHE A 938 26.28 -36.17 -19.29
N LEU A 939 25.82 -35.40 -20.27
CA LEU A 939 25.99 -35.69 -21.68
C LEU A 939 27.49 -35.69 -22.05
N ASP A 940 28.26 -34.74 -21.52
CA ASP A 940 29.72 -34.70 -21.72
C ASP A 940 30.43 -35.88 -21.05
N LEU A 941 29.97 -36.29 -19.88
CA LEU A 941 30.55 -37.45 -19.18
C LEU A 941 30.28 -38.73 -19.96
N GLY A 942 29.05 -38.94 -20.43
CA GLY A 942 28.71 -40.08 -21.26
C GLY A 942 29.50 -40.15 -22.58
N LEU A 943 29.73 -39.02 -23.27
CA LEU A 943 30.61 -38.95 -24.43
C LEU A 943 32.06 -39.30 -24.11
N LYS A 944 32.58 -38.94 -22.94
CA LYS A 944 33.95 -39.31 -22.52
C LYS A 944 34.09 -40.81 -22.20
N GLU A 945 33.05 -41.42 -21.64
CA GLU A 945 33.04 -42.86 -21.31
C GLU A 945 32.86 -43.74 -22.56
N HIS A 946 32.21 -43.23 -23.61
CA HIS A 946 31.97 -43.95 -24.89
C HIS A 946 32.56 -43.17 -26.08
N PRO A 947 33.90 -43.05 -26.19
CA PRO A 947 34.54 -42.27 -27.24
C PRO A 947 34.37 -42.87 -28.65
N THR A 948 34.09 -44.16 -28.76
CA THR A 948 33.92 -44.90 -30.02
C THR A 948 32.47 -44.92 -30.48
N ASP A 949 31.49 -44.77 -29.58
CA ASP A 949 30.06 -44.72 -29.90
C ASP A 949 29.39 -43.52 -29.20
N PRO A 950 29.43 -42.34 -29.82
CA PRO A 950 28.85 -41.12 -29.26
C PRO A 950 27.34 -41.25 -28.98
N LEU A 951 26.63 -42.08 -29.76
CA LEU A 951 25.18 -42.23 -29.59
C LEU A 951 24.83 -42.97 -28.31
N SER A 952 25.53 -44.06 -27.99
CA SER A 952 25.40 -44.74 -26.70
C SER A 952 25.83 -43.85 -25.56
N GLY A 953 26.88 -43.03 -25.72
CA GLY A 953 27.30 -42.04 -24.72
C GLY A 953 26.25 -40.99 -24.39
N ILE A 954 25.57 -40.45 -25.46
CA ILE A 954 24.48 -39.49 -25.27
C ILE A 954 23.28 -40.14 -24.55
N TYR A 955 22.95 -41.39 -24.95
CA TYR A 955 21.85 -42.14 -24.32
C TYR A 955 22.10 -42.39 -22.85
N GLU A 956 23.28 -42.92 -22.53
CA GLU A 956 23.64 -43.24 -21.13
C GLU A 956 23.72 -41.96 -20.28
N GLY A 957 24.30 -40.88 -20.80
CA GLY A 957 24.34 -39.57 -20.13
C GLY A 957 22.94 -39.05 -19.83
N ALA A 958 22.01 -39.11 -20.78
CA ALA A 958 20.63 -38.68 -20.59
C ALA A 958 19.87 -39.59 -19.61
N LEU A 959 20.07 -40.89 -19.71
CA LEU A 959 19.41 -41.90 -18.89
C LEU A 959 19.81 -41.78 -17.39
N ARG A 960 21.10 -41.54 -17.12
CA ARG A 960 21.60 -41.30 -15.76
C ARG A 960 20.94 -40.14 -15.08
N ARG A 961 20.38 -39.20 -15.83
CA ARG A 961 19.73 -38.02 -15.31
C ARG A 961 18.20 -38.01 -15.44
N LEU A 962 17.63 -39.03 -16.03
CA LEU A 962 16.18 -39.09 -16.25
C LEU A 962 15.41 -39.00 -14.93
N ARG A 963 15.64 -39.90 -13.98
CA ARG A 963 14.94 -39.90 -12.70
C ARG A 963 15.19 -38.64 -11.86
N PRO A 964 16.46 -38.20 -11.63
CA PRO A 964 16.71 -36.95 -10.87
C PRO A 964 15.99 -35.77 -11.49
N LYS A 965 16.05 -35.58 -12.80
CA LYS A 965 15.45 -34.43 -13.48
C LYS A 965 13.93 -34.43 -13.47
N VAL A 966 13.32 -35.62 -13.68
CA VAL A 966 11.86 -35.74 -13.53
C VAL A 966 11.46 -35.50 -12.08
N MET A 967 12.23 -36.00 -11.10
CA MET A 967 11.96 -35.77 -9.70
C MET A 967 12.07 -34.28 -9.32
N THR A 968 13.14 -33.59 -9.73
CA THR A 968 13.32 -32.13 -9.51
C THR A 968 12.18 -31.34 -10.15
N ALA A 969 11.88 -31.59 -11.41
CA ALA A 969 10.78 -30.89 -12.09
C ALA A 969 9.43 -31.17 -11.41
N THR A 970 9.18 -32.40 -10.98
CA THR A 970 7.96 -32.78 -10.27
C THR A 970 7.90 -32.16 -8.89
N THR A 971 8.99 -32.13 -8.13
CA THR A 971 9.02 -31.48 -6.80
C THR A 971 8.77 -29.98 -6.90
N THR A 972 9.41 -29.29 -7.84
CA THR A 972 9.18 -27.85 -8.08
C THR A 972 7.77 -27.57 -8.56
N PHE A 973 7.26 -28.38 -9.52
CA PHE A 973 5.89 -28.27 -10.00
C PHE A 973 4.88 -28.49 -8.87
N MET A 974 5.02 -29.58 -8.12
CA MET A 974 4.10 -29.95 -7.04
C MET A 974 4.19 -29.03 -5.81
N SER A 975 5.36 -28.43 -5.56
CA SER A 975 5.49 -27.43 -4.48
C SER A 975 4.66 -26.17 -4.77
N LEU A 976 4.58 -25.75 -6.03
CA LEU A 976 3.86 -24.54 -6.44
C LEU A 976 2.36 -24.76 -6.66
N ILE A 977 1.89 -26.00 -6.80
CA ILE A 977 0.46 -26.30 -7.00
C ILE A 977 -0.42 -25.80 -5.85
N PRO A 978 -0.09 -26.00 -4.56
CA PRO A 978 -0.91 -25.49 -3.46
C PRO A 978 -1.17 -23.98 -3.56
N ILE A 979 -0.17 -23.20 -3.99
CA ILE A 979 -0.30 -21.74 -4.21
C ILE A 979 -1.38 -21.42 -5.25
N MET A 980 -1.49 -22.22 -6.32
CA MET A 980 -2.45 -21.95 -7.40
C MET A 980 -3.91 -22.13 -6.96
N PHE A 981 -4.15 -22.97 -5.97
CA PHE A 981 -5.50 -23.23 -5.43
C PHE A 981 -5.84 -22.42 -4.20
N GLU A 982 -4.88 -21.66 -3.64
CA GLU A 982 -5.12 -20.79 -2.48
C GLU A 982 -6.01 -19.60 -2.91
N THR A 983 -7.07 -19.31 -2.14
CA THR A 983 -8.01 -18.20 -2.42
C THR A 983 -7.92 -17.08 -1.40
N GLU A 984 -7.24 -17.32 -0.27
CA GLU A 984 -7.16 -16.39 0.84
C GLU A 984 -6.27 -15.16 0.53
N ILE A 985 -6.12 -14.28 1.51
CA ILE A 985 -5.42 -13.00 1.45
C ILE A 985 -3.99 -13.15 0.87
N GLY A 986 -3.63 -12.30 -0.09
CA GLY A 986 -2.31 -12.29 -0.73
C GLY A 986 -2.08 -13.37 -1.80
N SER A 987 -2.99 -14.31 -1.97
CA SER A 987 -2.86 -15.41 -2.93
C SER A 987 -2.72 -14.93 -4.39
N SER A 988 -3.35 -13.82 -4.77
CA SER A 988 -3.31 -13.26 -6.12
C SER A 988 -1.90 -12.92 -6.59
N VAL A 989 -1.06 -12.35 -5.74
CA VAL A 989 0.34 -12.03 -6.07
C VAL A 989 1.15 -13.31 -6.20
N MET A 990 0.95 -14.25 -5.26
CA MET A 990 1.67 -15.51 -5.26
C MET A 990 1.33 -16.39 -6.47
N LYS A 991 0.07 -16.41 -6.91
CA LYS A 991 -0.35 -17.11 -8.14
C LYS A 991 0.34 -16.56 -9.38
N ARG A 992 0.50 -15.23 -9.50
CA ARG A 992 1.19 -14.61 -10.64
C ARG A 992 2.70 -14.84 -10.61
N LEU A 993 3.28 -15.01 -9.43
CA LEU A 993 4.68 -15.44 -9.27
C LEU A 993 4.86 -16.92 -9.67
N ALA A 994 3.95 -17.79 -9.24
CA ALA A 994 4.04 -19.23 -9.42
C ALA A 994 3.70 -19.69 -10.85
N ALA A 995 2.70 -19.07 -11.51
CA ALA A 995 2.22 -19.49 -12.82
C ALA A 995 3.31 -19.56 -13.89
N PRO A 996 4.17 -18.54 -14.11
CA PRO A 996 5.24 -18.63 -15.10
C PRO A 996 6.27 -19.71 -14.74
N MET A 997 6.52 -19.93 -13.44
CA MET A 997 7.44 -20.99 -13.00
C MET A 997 6.86 -22.38 -13.30
N ILE A 998 5.59 -22.64 -12.99
CA ILE A 998 4.92 -23.91 -13.25
C ILE A 998 4.96 -24.25 -14.74
N GLY A 999 4.52 -23.32 -15.60
CA GLY A 999 4.53 -23.51 -17.04
C GLY A 999 5.94 -23.68 -17.60
N GLY A 1000 6.88 -22.87 -17.12
CA GLY A 1000 8.26 -22.89 -17.59
C GLY A 1000 9.03 -24.14 -17.18
N VAL A 1001 8.84 -24.66 -15.96
CA VAL A 1001 9.52 -25.88 -15.45
C VAL A 1001 9.11 -27.11 -16.27
N PHE A 1002 7.83 -27.22 -16.64
CA PHE A 1002 7.36 -28.30 -17.49
C PHE A 1002 8.08 -28.30 -18.85
N PHE A 1003 8.21 -27.14 -19.49
CA PHE A 1003 8.93 -27.02 -20.75
C PHE A 1003 10.44 -27.15 -20.61
N ALA A 1004 11.00 -26.70 -19.46
CA ALA A 1004 12.42 -26.93 -19.16
C ALA A 1004 12.76 -28.42 -19.05
N MET A 1005 11.85 -29.23 -18.48
CA MET A 1005 12.03 -30.69 -18.45
C MET A 1005 12.05 -31.29 -19.85
N ILE A 1006 11.12 -30.89 -20.73
CA ILE A 1006 11.08 -31.34 -22.15
C ILE A 1006 12.37 -30.93 -22.87
N LEU A 1007 12.81 -29.69 -22.67
CA LEU A 1007 14.04 -29.19 -23.26
C LEU A 1007 15.24 -30.05 -22.92
N VAL A 1008 15.43 -30.33 -21.63
CA VAL A 1008 16.58 -31.06 -21.12
C VAL A 1008 16.58 -32.52 -21.57
N LEU A 1009 15.43 -33.19 -21.62
CA LEU A 1009 15.30 -34.61 -21.93
C LEU A 1009 15.16 -34.90 -23.45
N VAL A 1010 14.68 -33.93 -24.23
CA VAL A 1010 14.38 -34.17 -25.66
C VAL A 1010 15.26 -33.33 -26.58
N VAL A 1011 15.36 -32.00 -26.29
CA VAL A 1011 16.05 -31.07 -27.21
C VAL A 1011 17.57 -31.17 -27.10
N TYR A 1012 18.13 -31.23 -25.89
CA TYR A 1012 19.58 -31.32 -25.71
C TYR A 1012 20.17 -32.59 -26.30
N PRO A 1013 19.62 -33.81 -26.08
CA PRO A 1013 20.11 -35.00 -26.75
C PRO A 1013 20.08 -34.90 -28.29
N ALA A 1014 19.02 -34.27 -28.87
CA ALA A 1014 18.93 -34.04 -30.29
C ALA A 1014 20.04 -33.11 -30.82
N ILE A 1015 20.31 -32.02 -30.09
CA ILE A 1015 21.38 -31.07 -30.45
C ILE A 1015 22.77 -31.75 -30.35
N TYR A 1016 23.00 -32.49 -29.23
CA TYR A 1016 24.24 -33.23 -29.05
C TYR A 1016 24.49 -34.26 -30.14
N LYS A 1017 23.44 -34.94 -30.61
CA LYS A 1017 23.57 -35.83 -31.77
C LYS A 1017 24.02 -35.10 -33.02
N VAL A 1018 23.44 -33.92 -33.32
CA VAL A 1018 23.81 -33.15 -34.51
C VAL A 1018 25.28 -32.74 -34.50
N ILE A 1019 25.78 -32.41 -33.31
CA ILE A 1019 27.15 -31.86 -33.11
C ILE A 1019 28.18 -32.96 -32.99
N TYR A 1020 27.92 -33.96 -32.16
CA TYR A 1020 28.88 -35.00 -31.77
C TYR A 1020 28.57 -36.38 -32.30
N GLY A 1021 27.36 -36.61 -32.82
CA GLY A 1021 26.90 -37.93 -33.29
C GLY A 1021 27.33 -38.30 -34.71
N ARG A 1022 28.07 -37.42 -35.42
CA ARG A 1022 28.77 -37.77 -36.66
C ARG A 1022 30.13 -38.36 -36.26
N GLY A 1023 30.16 -39.66 -35.92
CA GLY A 1023 31.43 -40.38 -35.85
C GLY A 1023 32.21 -40.21 -37.16
N LYS A 1024 33.54 -40.00 -37.02
CA LYS A 1024 34.48 -40.00 -38.13
C LYS A 1024 34.42 -41.33 -38.85
#